data_5e6867555a74fa46c72dfc96acd467f9
#
_entry.id   5e6867555a74fa46c72dfc96acd467f9
#
_cell.length_a   1.000
_cell.length_b   1.000
_cell.length_c   1.000
_cell.angle_alpha   90.00
_cell.angle_beta   90.00
_cell.angle_gamma   90.00
#
_symmetry.space_group_name_H-M   'P 1'
#
loop_
_entity.id
_entity.type
_entity.pdbx_description
1 polymer ?
#
loop_
_entity_poly.entity_id
_entity_poly.type
_entity_poly.pdbx_seq_one_letter_code
_entity_poly.pdbx_strand_id
1 'polypeptide(L)'
;MTVEFAFHPPLLWIGREAGLTLLWARLPSTAVRFFCLFIRSVMLLSSVCLGLFALNDLMAAEASAGLAQTLRSGTSSDHRVADGIALFVPSGEPATPFLVPGPFTSSWSGELSVDLRGEYSFHGLFTGHLKVSINDAVVLDADGKSPAWIDSSKVRLNKGANKLVTEYSAPKTGEALVRVYWSGKEVPFNPIPVGALSHSASADITTANQLRRGRDLFAELRCSHCHTTQGGMPDLKADAPTFSGIGSRRHSSWMAQWIANPESLRPGSPMPSLFHGADTASHSETIAAFLGSLKATTPLKPSASSTADHVEAGKSLYEKLHCVACHVAPDDAKADPTKISQKHVLAKFTPGALVAFLLKPSEHFAWIGMPNFKLSNEEAFQLAAYLESAADKPSERTIASDEALILKGKNLVQSSGCLNCHTLDLANTFKAPALAELKPDAWTAGCLASSPAPESKAPRYTLSSADRLALAAFGRTDRSSLTRHTAADFLERQSMSLNCRECHGKFEGFPVWELLGGKLKPEWASRFIGGTESWKPRPWLESRMPAFPTHAAFLGQGLATAHGLPPVTPPDDAPDAELAKVGHKLIGTSGGFACISCHSVGDFGATQVFEAPGINLAHSFERLQPDFYRRWLRNPVSLDPNSKMPAYFDEEGKSALADVLEGDGPKTIRALWEYIRLGSKMPKPE
;
A
#
# COMPACT_ATOMS: atom_id res chain seq x y z
N MET A 1 23.95 -20.45 -32.01
CA MET A 1 24.63 -21.56 -31.31
C MET A 1 23.86 -21.73 -29.99
N THR A 2 22.84 -22.54 -30.05
CA THR A 2 21.90 -22.87 -28.97
C THR A 2 22.42 -24.09 -28.22
N VAL A 3 22.50 -24.04 -26.91
CA VAL A 3 22.73 -25.24 -26.07
C VAL A 3 21.55 -25.34 -25.12
N GLU A 4 20.67 -26.31 -25.44
CA GLU A 4 19.62 -26.80 -24.55
C GLU A 4 20.21 -27.77 -23.54
N PHE A 5 19.90 -27.57 -22.25
CA PHE A 5 20.07 -28.61 -21.23
C PHE A 5 18.70 -29.14 -20.82
N ALA A 6 18.43 -30.38 -21.26
CA ALA A 6 17.27 -31.16 -20.83
C ALA A 6 17.62 -31.95 -19.55
N PHE A 7 16.84 -31.77 -18.49
CA PHE A 7 16.83 -32.65 -17.33
C PHE A 7 15.71 -33.68 -17.47
N HIS A 8 16.09 -34.96 -17.50
CA HIS A 8 15.18 -36.10 -17.35
C HIS A 8 15.25 -36.64 -15.92
N PRO A 9 14.11 -37.00 -15.30
CA PRO A 9 14.10 -37.74 -14.04
C PRO A 9 14.27 -39.26 -14.29
N PRO A 10 14.86 -40.02 -13.36
CA PRO A 10 15.02 -41.44 -13.51
C PRO A 10 13.74 -42.24 -13.17
N LEU A 11 13.37 -43.14 -14.06
CA LEU A 11 12.34 -44.15 -13.92
C LEU A 11 12.76 -45.22 -12.88
N LEU A 12 11.86 -45.53 -11.96
CA LEU A 12 11.95 -46.73 -11.10
C LEU A 12 11.66 -47.97 -11.92
N TRP A 13 12.58 -48.91 -11.87
CA TRP A 13 12.38 -50.28 -12.38
C TRP A 13 12.05 -51.21 -11.19
N ILE A 14 10.91 -51.89 -11.28
CA ILE A 14 10.50 -52.98 -10.40
C ILE A 14 10.97 -54.30 -11.02
N GLY A 15 11.87 -54.99 -10.37
CA GLY A 15 12.29 -56.35 -10.75
C GLY A 15 12.01 -57.32 -9.60
N ARG A 16 11.32 -58.41 -9.93
CA ARG A 16 10.93 -59.53 -9.08
C ARG A 16 12.07 -60.51 -8.81
N GLU A 17 12.03 -61.10 -7.62
CA GLU A 17 12.47 -62.43 -7.20
C GLU A 17 13.93 -62.81 -7.24
N ALA A 18 14.52 -62.99 -6.06
CA ALA A 18 15.45 -64.09 -5.77
C ALA A 18 15.40 -64.41 -4.26
N GLY A 19 15.07 -65.62 -3.94
CA GLY A 19 14.96 -66.12 -2.57
C GLY A 19 16.30 -66.26 -1.89
N LEU A 20 16.36 -65.80 -0.64
CA LEU A 20 17.45 -66.08 0.29
C LEU A 20 16.92 -66.85 1.49
N THR A 21 17.28 -68.12 1.58
CA THR A 21 17.10 -69.00 2.75
C THR A 21 18.03 -68.52 3.87
N LEU A 22 17.46 -68.04 4.98
CA LEU A 22 18.21 -67.69 6.20
C LEU A 22 18.52 -68.93 6.99
N LEU A 23 19.81 -69.28 7.10
CA LEU A 23 20.36 -70.21 8.09
C LEU A 23 20.31 -69.55 9.50
N TRP A 24 19.51 -70.09 10.39
CA TRP A 24 19.54 -69.75 11.83
C TRP A 24 20.72 -70.41 12.52
N ALA A 25 21.79 -69.68 12.77
CA ALA A 25 22.81 -70.07 13.72
C ALA A 25 22.39 -69.63 15.14
N ARG A 26 22.37 -70.58 16.07
CA ARG A 26 22.04 -70.34 17.51
C ARG A 26 23.21 -69.57 18.16
N LEU A 27 22.97 -68.31 18.51
CA LEU A 27 23.85 -67.54 19.39
C LEU A 27 23.37 -67.64 20.85
N PRO A 28 24.28 -67.70 21.88
CA PRO A 28 23.92 -67.83 23.27
C PRO A 28 23.16 -66.61 23.80
N SER A 29 22.22 -66.88 24.69
CA SER A 29 21.21 -65.93 25.19
C SER A 29 21.74 -64.64 25.85
N THR A 30 22.99 -64.60 26.23
CA THR A 30 23.67 -63.43 26.79
C THR A 30 24.04 -62.35 25.75
N ALA A 31 24.41 -62.76 24.51
CA ALA A 31 24.77 -61.82 23.44
C ALA A 31 23.53 -61.03 22.90
N VAL A 32 22.35 -61.68 22.89
CA VAL A 32 21.10 -61.04 22.44
C VAL A 32 20.64 -59.97 23.44
N ARG A 33 20.83 -60.16 24.75
CA ARG A 33 20.50 -59.14 25.75
C ARG A 33 21.38 -57.91 25.69
N PHE A 34 22.70 -58.05 25.40
CA PHE A 34 23.60 -56.91 25.23
C PHE A 34 23.32 -56.16 23.94
N PHE A 35 23.00 -56.84 22.85
CA PHE A 35 22.69 -56.21 21.56
C PHE A 35 21.34 -55.44 21.61
N CYS A 36 20.30 -55.98 22.29
CA CYS A 36 19.05 -55.27 22.51
C CYS A 36 19.18 -54.04 23.42
N LEU A 37 20.05 -54.10 24.46
CA LEU A 37 20.36 -52.95 25.31
C LEU A 37 21.15 -51.88 24.59
N PHE A 38 22.10 -52.27 23.72
CA PHE A 38 22.85 -51.31 22.90
C PHE A 38 21.98 -50.59 21.85
N ILE A 39 21.08 -51.33 21.15
CA ILE A 39 20.12 -50.74 20.22
C ILE A 39 19.13 -49.81 20.95
N ARG A 40 18.63 -50.20 22.13
CA ARG A 40 17.77 -49.31 22.94
C ARG A 40 18.47 -48.04 23.39
N SER A 41 19.75 -48.12 23.80
CA SER A 41 20.53 -46.93 24.18
C SER A 41 20.84 -46.02 22.99
N VAL A 42 21.14 -46.58 21.80
CA VAL A 42 21.38 -45.81 20.60
C VAL A 42 20.06 -45.16 20.10
N MET A 43 18.93 -45.86 20.14
CA MET A 43 17.62 -45.26 19.80
C MET A 43 17.17 -44.20 20.80
N LEU A 44 17.46 -44.33 22.10
CA LEU A 44 17.17 -43.30 23.09
C LEU A 44 18.06 -42.05 22.87
N LEU A 45 19.37 -42.24 22.60
CA LEU A 45 20.25 -41.11 22.29
C LEU A 45 19.90 -40.42 20.96
N SER A 46 19.53 -41.17 19.92
CA SER A 46 19.05 -40.56 18.69
C SER A 46 17.71 -39.84 18.82
N SER A 47 16.79 -40.35 19.65
CA SER A 47 15.50 -39.66 19.93
C SER A 47 15.69 -38.41 20.78
N VAL A 48 16.67 -38.39 21.71
CA VAL A 48 17.02 -37.19 22.49
C VAL A 48 17.74 -36.16 21.60
N CYS A 49 18.64 -36.58 20.72
CA CYS A 49 19.28 -35.69 19.76
C CYS A 49 18.28 -35.12 18.74
N LEU A 50 17.37 -35.94 18.18
CA LEU A 50 16.30 -35.44 17.31
C LEU A 50 15.34 -34.51 18.05
N GLY A 51 15.02 -34.79 19.32
CA GLY A 51 14.21 -33.90 20.17
C GLY A 51 14.90 -32.58 20.48
N LEU A 52 16.22 -32.57 20.66
CA LEU A 52 17.01 -31.35 20.87
C LEU A 52 17.21 -30.54 19.56
N PHE A 53 17.30 -31.19 18.39
CA PHE A 53 17.28 -30.49 17.09
C PHE A 53 15.90 -29.91 16.78
N ALA A 54 14.81 -30.64 17.06
CA ALA A 54 13.45 -30.11 16.89
C ALA A 54 13.09 -29.00 17.88
N LEU A 55 13.67 -28.98 19.09
CA LEU A 55 13.53 -27.88 20.05
C LEU A 55 14.36 -26.65 19.68
N ASN A 56 15.51 -26.81 19.02
CA ASN A 56 16.28 -25.68 18.52
C ASN A 56 15.62 -25.03 17.30
N ASP A 57 14.98 -25.78 16.40
CA ASP A 57 14.20 -25.21 15.30
C ASP A 57 12.88 -24.52 15.77
N LEU A 58 12.38 -24.86 16.96
CA LEU A 58 11.19 -24.22 17.53
C LEU A 58 11.50 -22.89 18.26
N MET A 59 12.78 -22.53 18.43
CA MET A 59 13.20 -21.33 19.19
C MET A 59 13.88 -20.25 18.32
N ALA A 60 14.09 -20.47 17.04
CA ALA A 60 14.43 -19.39 16.13
C ALA A 60 13.13 -18.69 15.71
N ALA A 61 12.66 -17.73 16.49
CA ALA A 61 11.64 -16.80 16.03
C ALA A 61 12.18 -16.18 14.72
N GLU A 62 11.54 -16.49 13.59
CA GLU A 62 11.93 -15.94 12.28
C GLU A 62 11.98 -14.42 12.41
N ALA A 63 13.15 -13.85 12.15
CA ALA A 63 13.34 -12.41 12.18
C ALA A 63 12.57 -11.81 11.00
N SER A 64 11.65 -10.91 11.30
CA SER A 64 10.86 -10.19 10.28
C SER A 64 11.52 -8.86 9.93
N ALA A 65 11.36 -8.39 8.70
CA ALA A 65 11.92 -7.12 8.24
C ALA A 65 11.37 -5.92 9.04
N GLY A 66 12.18 -4.86 9.17
CA GLY A 66 11.86 -3.65 9.92
C GLY A 66 12.23 -3.71 11.40
N LEU A 67 11.93 -2.66 12.14
CA LEU A 67 12.21 -2.51 13.58
C LEU A 67 10.93 -2.56 14.41
N ALA A 68 10.99 -3.18 15.58
CA ALA A 68 9.95 -3.08 16.58
C ALA A 68 9.90 -1.64 17.11
N GLN A 69 8.78 -0.94 16.91
CA GLN A 69 8.58 0.43 17.40
C GLN A 69 7.55 0.43 18.54
N THR A 70 7.91 1.09 19.62
CA THR A 70 7.00 1.38 20.74
C THR A 70 6.88 2.89 20.93
N LEU A 71 5.65 3.41 20.86
CA LEU A 71 5.33 4.81 21.14
C LEU A 71 4.56 4.91 22.44
N ARG A 72 4.81 5.96 23.22
CA ARG A 72 4.13 6.19 24.51
C ARG A 72 3.77 7.66 24.70
N SER A 73 2.54 7.92 25.16
CA SER A 73 2.07 9.24 25.56
C SER A 73 1.24 9.09 26.84
N GLY A 74 1.68 9.67 27.95
CA GLY A 74 1.09 9.45 29.27
C GLY A 74 1.09 7.97 29.66
N THR A 75 -0.07 7.41 29.93
CA THR A 75 -0.27 5.99 30.26
C THR A 75 -0.56 5.10 29.05
N SER A 76 -0.73 5.69 27.86
CA SER A 76 -1.05 4.95 26.64
C SER A 76 0.20 4.53 25.90
N SER A 77 0.18 3.34 25.31
CA SER A 77 1.24 2.84 24.43
C SER A 77 0.66 2.29 23.12
N ASP A 78 1.46 2.38 22.08
CA ASP A 78 1.19 1.76 20.78
C ASP A 78 2.44 1.04 20.29
N HIS A 79 2.25 -0.14 19.67
CA HIS A 79 3.33 -1.00 19.20
C HIS A 79 3.13 -1.32 17.72
N ARG A 80 4.20 -1.21 16.91
CA ARG A 80 4.14 -1.52 15.48
C ARG A 80 5.49 -1.94 14.93
N VAL A 81 5.52 -2.39 13.69
CA VAL A 81 6.75 -2.53 12.91
C VAL A 81 6.97 -1.24 12.13
N ALA A 82 8.20 -0.74 12.14
CA ALA A 82 8.61 0.43 11.37
C ALA A 82 9.62 0.02 10.29
N ASP A 83 9.44 0.48 9.06
CA ASP A 83 10.35 0.23 7.93
C ASP A 83 11.69 0.95 8.08
N GLY A 84 11.80 1.90 9.04
CA GLY A 84 13.00 2.65 9.34
C GLY A 84 12.79 3.59 10.52
N ILE A 85 13.78 4.42 10.81
CA ILE A 85 13.71 5.42 11.89
C ILE A 85 13.36 6.77 11.27
N ALA A 86 12.07 6.98 11.07
CA ALA A 86 11.52 8.20 10.51
C ALA A 86 10.13 8.46 11.10
N LEU A 87 9.87 9.70 11.55
CA LEU A 87 8.58 10.11 12.10
C LEU A 87 8.45 11.64 11.99
N PHE A 88 7.28 12.09 11.56
CA PHE A 88 6.86 13.48 11.66
C PHE A 88 5.47 13.56 12.28
N VAL A 89 5.33 14.38 13.32
CA VAL A 89 4.05 14.62 13.99
C VAL A 89 3.82 16.13 14.04
N PRO A 90 2.77 16.64 13.38
CA PRO A 90 2.40 18.04 13.45
C PRO A 90 2.09 18.47 14.88
N SER A 91 2.27 19.76 15.17
CA SER A 91 1.95 20.32 16.48
C SER A 91 0.48 20.11 16.83
N GLY A 92 0.21 19.55 18.00
CA GLY A 92 -1.15 19.31 18.48
C GLY A 92 -1.82 18.04 17.95
N GLU A 93 -1.16 17.27 17.08
CA GLU A 93 -1.64 15.99 16.58
C GLU A 93 -1.09 14.80 17.39
N PRO A 94 -1.77 13.65 17.37
CA PRO A 94 -1.25 12.44 17.99
C PRO A 94 -0.16 11.79 17.11
N ALA A 95 0.81 11.13 17.74
CA ALA A 95 1.83 10.37 17.03
C ALA A 95 1.24 9.14 16.27
N THR A 96 0.21 8.56 16.83
CA THR A 96 -0.64 7.52 16.20
C THR A 96 -2.08 7.70 16.65
N PRO A 97 -3.09 7.17 15.94
CA PRO A 97 -4.49 7.25 16.39
C PRO A 97 -4.76 6.60 17.76
N PHE A 98 -3.89 5.71 18.23
CA PHE A 98 -4.03 5.03 19.52
C PHE A 98 -3.48 5.83 20.71
N LEU A 99 -2.78 6.93 20.43
CA LEU A 99 -2.25 7.83 21.44
C LEU A 99 -3.05 9.13 21.51
N VAL A 100 -3.02 9.77 22.66
CA VAL A 100 -3.56 11.12 22.79
C VAL A 100 -2.55 12.15 22.24
N PRO A 101 -2.99 13.29 21.71
CA PRO A 101 -2.10 14.39 21.34
C PRO A 101 -1.28 14.88 22.54
N GLY A 102 -0.04 15.27 22.30
CA GLY A 102 0.86 15.81 23.32
C GLY A 102 2.26 15.21 23.26
N PRO A 103 3.10 15.49 24.26
CA PRO A 103 4.44 14.93 24.35
C PRO A 103 4.43 13.41 24.35
N PHE A 104 5.34 12.81 23.60
CA PHE A 104 5.47 11.37 23.51
C PHE A 104 6.93 10.93 23.42
N THR A 105 7.17 9.65 23.68
CA THR A 105 8.44 8.98 23.41
C THR A 105 8.22 7.90 22.35
N SER A 106 9.28 7.61 21.58
CA SER A 106 9.32 6.50 20.65
C SER A 106 10.63 5.74 20.80
N SER A 107 10.57 4.42 20.81
CA SER A 107 11.76 3.58 20.75
C SER A 107 11.65 2.62 19.57
N TRP A 108 12.76 2.44 18.84
CA TRP A 108 12.94 1.43 17.81
C TRP A 108 13.97 0.44 18.28
N SER A 109 13.69 -0.84 18.15
CA SER A 109 14.61 -1.91 18.55
C SER A 109 14.59 -3.05 17.55
N GLY A 110 15.76 -3.64 17.32
CA GLY A 110 15.96 -4.75 16.42
C GLY A 110 17.43 -4.93 16.06
N GLU A 111 17.67 -5.43 14.86
CA GLU A 111 19.01 -5.70 14.35
C GLU A 111 19.24 -4.95 13.06
N LEU A 112 20.45 -4.46 12.87
CA LEU A 112 20.98 -3.90 11.65
C LEU A 112 22.00 -4.88 11.05
N SER A 113 21.68 -5.44 9.90
CA SER A 113 22.59 -6.33 9.16
C SER A 113 23.43 -5.56 8.17
N VAL A 114 24.74 -5.83 8.15
CA VAL A 114 25.69 -5.28 7.17
C VAL A 114 26.45 -6.39 6.48
N ASP A 115 26.69 -6.22 5.17
CA ASP A 115 27.43 -7.21 4.36
C ASP A 115 28.93 -7.18 4.62
N LEU A 116 29.45 -6.02 5.00
CA LEU A 116 30.87 -5.79 5.22
C LEU A 116 31.12 -5.27 6.63
N ARG A 117 32.11 -5.88 7.30
CA ARG A 117 32.66 -5.33 8.54
C ARG A 117 33.38 -4.02 8.25
N GLY A 118 33.03 -2.95 8.94
CA GLY A 118 33.63 -1.63 8.69
C GLY A 118 33.26 -0.58 9.73
N GLU A 119 33.71 0.64 9.49
CA GLU A 119 33.31 1.82 10.23
C GLU A 119 32.11 2.47 9.57
N TYR A 120 31.11 2.79 10.37
CA TYR A 120 29.88 3.44 9.97
C TYR A 120 29.62 4.67 10.86
N SER A 121 28.89 5.64 10.33
CA SER A 121 28.37 6.77 11.07
C SER A 121 26.85 6.79 10.93
N PHE A 122 26.19 7.24 12.00
CA PHE A 122 24.74 7.49 12.00
C PHE A 122 24.50 9.00 12.05
N HIS A 123 23.46 9.44 11.37
CA HIS A 123 23.14 10.86 11.21
C HIS A 123 21.71 11.08 11.63
N GLY A 124 21.49 11.87 12.67
CA GLY A 124 20.17 12.23 13.17
C GLY A 124 19.73 13.60 12.67
N LEU A 125 18.55 13.72 12.10
CA LEU A 125 17.84 14.98 11.88
C LEU A 125 16.58 14.97 12.75
N PHE A 126 16.51 15.83 13.76
CA PHE A 126 15.44 15.74 14.75
C PHE A 126 15.19 17.05 15.50
N THR A 127 14.01 17.13 16.13
CA THR A 127 13.67 18.04 17.20
C THR A 127 13.42 17.25 18.48
N GLY A 128 13.70 17.79 19.66
CA GLY A 128 13.60 17.05 20.93
C GLY A 128 14.90 16.34 21.28
N HIS A 129 14.85 15.11 21.80
CA HIS A 129 16.03 14.35 22.23
C HIS A 129 16.13 13.04 21.48
N LEU A 130 17.31 12.72 20.95
CA LEU A 130 17.57 11.47 20.21
C LEU A 130 18.81 10.76 20.77
N LYS A 131 18.64 9.45 21.04
CA LYS A 131 19.74 8.58 21.44
C LYS A 131 19.75 7.34 20.53
N VAL A 132 20.91 7.04 19.96
CA VAL A 132 21.16 5.85 19.13
C VAL A 132 22.23 4.99 19.78
N SER A 133 21.95 3.71 19.94
CA SER A 133 22.86 2.72 20.52
C SER A 133 23.06 1.56 19.55
N ILE A 134 24.30 1.14 19.34
CA ILE A 134 24.70 0.00 18.52
C ILE A 134 25.49 -0.99 19.39
N ASN A 135 25.07 -2.24 19.43
CA ASN A 135 25.69 -3.29 20.25
C ASN A 135 25.89 -2.82 21.72
N ASP A 136 24.88 -2.18 22.27
CA ASP A 136 24.81 -1.58 23.61
C ASP A 136 25.75 -0.37 23.86
N ALA A 137 26.51 0.07 22.85
CA ALA A 137 27.31 1.30 22.91
C ALA A 137 26.50 2.49 22.39
N VAL A 138 26.42 3.56 23.15
CA VAL A 138 25.79 4.82 22.72
C VAL A 138 26.70 5.51 21.70
N VAL A 139 26.17 5.73 20.49
CA VAL A 139 26.92 6.36 19.38
C VAL A 139 26.44 7.78 19.08
N LEU A 140 25.20 8.09 19.42
CA LEU A 140 24.61 9.44 19.36
C LEU A 140 23.73 9.65 20.60
N ASP A 141 23.87 10.79 21.25
CA ASP A 141 23.04 11.21 22.39
C ASP A 141 23.01 12.75 22.40
N ALA A 142 21.89 13.35 21.95
CA ALA A 142 21.85 14.78 21.71
C ALA A 142 20.44 15.36 21.81
N ASP A 143 20.37 16.68 22.12
CA ASP A 143 19.17 17.52 22.06
C ASP A 143 19.15 18.36 20.78
N GLY A 144 18.01 18.36 20.07
CA GLY A 144 17.72 19.17 18.88
C GLY A 144 16.69 20.25 19.18
N LYS A 145 17.06 21.53 19.12
CA LYS A 145 16.12 22.65 19.24
C LYS A 145 15.44 23.03 17.92
N SER A 146 16.13 22.81 16.82
CA SER A 146 15.66 23.01 15.44
C SER A 146 16.18 21.85 14.58
N PRO A 147 15.51 21.52 13.47
CA PRO A 147 15.97 20.44 12.59
C PRO A 147 17.37 20.73 12.04
N ALA A 148 18.34 19.94 12.48
CA ALA A 148 19.73 19.99 11.98
C ALA A 148 20.30 18.57 12.01
N TRP A 149 21.15 18.24 11.05
CA TRP A 149 21.88 16.98 11.07
C TRP A 149 22.95 16.98 12.16
N ILE A 150 22.92 15.96 13.00
CA ILE A 150 23.93 15.70 14.04
C ILE A 150 24.53 14.33 13.74
N ASP A 151 25.84 14.29 13.61
CA ASP A 151 26.58 13.08 13.29
C ASP A 151 26.95 12.32 14.57
N SER A 152 26.87 11.00 14.52
CA SER A 152 27.37 10.13 15.57
C SER A 152 28.91 10.07 15.56
N SER A 153 29.50 9.58 16.63
CA SER A 153 30.83 9.00 16.57
C SER A 153 30.84 7.82 15.58
N LYS A 154 32.00 7.57 14.94
CA LYS A 154 32.19 6.37 14.12
C LYS A 154 32.09 5.11 14.97
N VAL A 155 31.38 4.11 14.49
CA VAL A 155 31.22 2.83 15.16
C VAL A 155 31.60 1.69 14.21
N ARG A 156 32.30 0.70 14.72
CA ARG A 156 32.67 -0.50 13.96
C ARG A 156 31.55 -1.53 14.04
N LEU A 157 30.94 -1.83 12.90
CA LEU A 157 29.93 -2.89 12.77
C LEU A 157 30.59 -4.22 12.37
N ASN A 158 30.06 -5.31 12.90
CA ASN A 158 30.44 -6.66 12.48
C ASN A 158 29.62 -7.04 11.25
N LYS A 159 30.18 -7.89 10.36
CA LYS A 159 29.42 -8.50 9.28
C LYS A 159 28.23 -9.28 9.88
N GLY A 160 27.06 -9.16 9.26
CA GLY A 160 25.81 -9.72 9.77
C GLY A 160 25.10 -8.79 10.74
N ALA A 161 24.35 -9.35 11.67
CA ALA A 161 23.48 -8.64 12.58
C ALA A 161 24.24 -7.85 13.67
N ASN A 162 23.79 -6.62 13.90
CA ASN A 162 24.26 -5.73 14.97
C ASN A 162 23.01 -5.19 15.68
N LYS A 163 22.95 -5.28 17.00
CA LYS A 163 21.83 -4.78 17.79
C LYS A 163 21.70 -3.27 17.60
N LEU A 164 20.51 -2.80 17.21
CA LEU A 164 20.18 -1.39 17.05
C LEU A 164 19.05 -1.04 18.02
N VAL A 165 19.27 -0.01 18.83
CA VAL A 165 18.25 0.61 19.67
C VAL A 165 18.30 2.12 19.48
N THR A 166 17.14 2.70 19.17
CA THR A 166 16.99 4.16 19.06
C THR A 166 15.88 4.61 19.98
N GLU A 167 16.16 5.63 20.79
CA GLU A 167 15.22 6.25 21.72
C GLU A 167 15.02 7.72 21.33
N TYR A 168 13.78 8.14 21.23
CA TYR A 168 13.41 9.50 20.87
C TYR A 168 12.40 10.05 21.86
N SER A 169 12.62 11.28 22.29
CA SER A 169 11.66 12.06 23.08
C SER A 169 11.25 13.30 22.30
N ALA A 170 9.98 13.40 21.97
CA ALA A 170 9.42 14.55 21.27
C ALA A 170 9.57 15.84 22.09
N PRO A 171 9.68 17.02 21.45
CA PRO A 171 9.68 18.29 22.17
C PRO A 171 8.34 18.48 22.91
N LYS A 172 8.35 19.24 23.99
CA LYS A 172 7.14 19.52 24.81
C LYS A 172 6.08 20.30 24.03
N THR A 173 6.50 21.10 23.08
CA THR A 173 5.65 21.96 22.24
C THR A 173 6.22 22.03 20.83
N GLY A 174 5.36 22.30 19.84
CA GLY A 174 5.75 22.34 18.43
C GLY A 174 5.61 20.99 17.75
N GLU A 175 6.19 20.89 16.59
CA GLU A 175 6.22 19.67 15.79
C GLU A 175 7.33 18.72 16.26
N ALA A 176 7.09 17.42 16.16
CA ALA A 176 8.06 16.38 16.42
C ALA A 176 8.58 15.80 15.10
N LEU A 177 9.91 15.77 14.95
CA LEU A 177 10.58 15.26 13.78
C LEU A 177 11.75 14.39 14.21
N VAL A 178 11.90 13.22 13.61
CA VAL A 178 13.11 12.40 13.71
C VAL A 178 13.32 11.63 12.41
N ARG A 179 14.56 11.64 11.93
CA ARG A 179 15.06 10.83 10.81
C ARG A 179 16.47 10.38 11.15
N VAL A 180 16.76 9.10 10.98
CA VAL A 180 18.12 8.56 11.16
C VAL A 180 18.60 7.97 9.86
N TYR A 181 19.75 8.46 9.39
CA TYR A 181 20.47 7.98 8.23
C TYR A 181 21.77 7.33 8.66
N TRP A 182 22.41 6.66 7.77
CA TRP A 182 23.72 6.06 7.97
C TRP A 182 24.66 6.34 6.80
N SER A 183 25.96 6.17 7.04
CA SER A 183 26.98 6.19 6.00
C SER A 183 28.18 5.31 6.39
N GLY A 184 28.95 4.87 5.42
CA GLY A 184 30.18 4.09 5.58
C GLY A 184 31.03 4.17 4.31
N LYS A 185 32.15 3.47 4.28
CA LYS A 185 33.05 3.52 3.12
C LYS A 185 32.36 3.20 1.79
N GLU A 186 31.49 2.18 1.78
CA GLU A 186 30.75 1.74 0.58
C GLU A 186 29.23 2.02 0.71
N VAL A 187 28.83 2.73 1.75
CA VAL A 187 27.46 3.07 2.03
C VAL A 187 27.31 4.58 1.99
N PRO A 188 26.68 5.14 0.96
CA PRO A 188 26.44 6.57 0.86
C PRO A 188 25.46 7.04 1.94
N PHE A 189 25.48 8.35 2.21
CA PHE A 189 24.56 8.99 3.14
C PHE A 189 23.10 8.82 2.69
N ASN A 190 22.40 7.85 3.26
CA ASN A 190 21.02 7.47 2.93
C ASN A 190 20.25 7.01 4.17
N PRO A 191 18.90 6.93 4.13
CA PRO A 191 18.13 6.17 5.10
C PRO A 191 18.63 4.73 5.18
N ILE A 192 18.54 4.12 6.35
CA ILE A 192 18.82 2.68 6.50
C ILE A 192 17.73 1.92 5.75
N PRO A 193 18.09 1.07 4.75
CA PRO A 193 17.09 0.33 3.98
C PRO A 193 16.38 -0.72 4.84
N VAL A 194 15.07 -0.90 4.64
CA VAL A 194 14.27 -1.86 5.41
C VAL A 194 14.81 -3.29 5.34
N GLY A 195 15.41 -3.68 4.20
CA GLY A 195 16.04 -5.00 4.03
C GLY A 195 17.29 -5.22 4.89
N ALA A 196 17.89 -4.16 5.45
CA ALA A 196 18.98 -4.27 6.41
C ALA A 196 18.49 -4.33 7.87
N LEU A 197 17.20 -4.16 8.10
CA LEU A 197 16.59 -4.09 9.43
C LEU A 197 15.75 -5.34 9.70
N SER A 198 15.84 -5.86 10.92
CA SER A 198 15.01 -6.97 11.37
C SER A 198 14.65 -6.87 12.84
N HIS A 199 13.55 -7.53 13.23
CA HIS A 199 13.08 -7.60 14.62
C HIS A 199 12.54 -8.99 14.94
N SER A 200 12.55 -9.34 16.21
CA SER A 200 11.92 -10.56 16.70
C SER A 200 10.43 -10.36 16.92
N ALA A 201 9.65 -11.43 16.76
CA ALA A 201 8.22 -11.42 17.04
C ALA A 201 7.94 -10.96 18.48
N SER A 202 6.90 -10.13 18.65
CA SER A 202 6.48 -9.59 19.95
C SER A 202 4.96 -9.75 20.14
N ALA A 203 4.56 -10.19 21.31
CA ALA A 203 3.15 -10.29 21.70
C ALA A 203 2.47 -8.91 21.70
N ASP A 204 3.20 -7.84 22.06
CA ASP A 204 2.69 -6.48 22.06
C ASP A 204 2.37 -6.00 20.65
N ILE A 205 3.27 -6.25 19.68
CA ILE A 205 3.04 -5.94 18.27
C ILE A 205 1.85 -6.74 17.74
N THR A 206 1.76 -8.03 18.05
CA THR A 206 0.64 -8.88 17.63
C THR A 206 -0.69 -8.34 18.13
N THR A 207 -0.75 -7.97 19.42
CA THR A 207 -1.95 -7.38 20.04
C THR A 207 -2.30 -6.03 19.41
N ALA A 208 -1.31 -5.15 19.20
CA ALA A 208 -1.52 -3.85 18.57
C ALA A 208 -1.99 -3.99 17.11
N ASN A 209 -1.42 -4.92 16.34
CA ASN A 209 -1.87 -5.20 14.98
C ASN A 209 -3.30 -5.74 14.95
N GLN A 210 -3.70 -6.55 15.92
CA GLN A 210 -5.08 -7.02 16.05
C GLN A 210 -6.04 -5.84 16.31
N LEU A 211 -5.67 -4.88 17.17
CA LEU A 211 -6.47 -3.69 17.42
C LEU A 211 -6.57 -2.79 16.18
N ARG A 212 -5.45 -2.58 15.47
CA ARG A 212 -5.43 -1.86 14.18
C ARG A 212 -6.37 -2.52 13.18
N ARG A 213 -6.22 -3.82 12.97
CA ARG A 213 -7.09 -4.56 12.04
C ARG A 213 -8.57 -4.42 12.40
N GLY A 214 -8.91 -4.47 13.69
CA GLY A 214 -10.29 -4.26 14.14
C GLY A 214 -10.81 -2.85 13.85
N ARG A 215 -9.99 -1.82 14.06
CA ARG A 215 -10.30 -0.42 13.73
C ARG A 215 -10.47 -0.22 12.22
N ASP A 216 -9.60 -0.83 11.43
CA ASP A 216 -9.63 -0.75 9.97
C ASP A 216 -10.88 -1.44 9.42
N LEU A 217 -11.19 -2.64 9.90
CA LEU A 217 -12.42 -3.35 9.55
C LEU A 217 -13.68 -2.56 9.91
N PHE A 218 -13.68 -1.83 11.03
CA PHE A 218 -14.81 -0.98 11.40
C PHE A 218 -15.08 0.10 10.34
N ALA A 219 -14.03 0.68 9.74
CA ALA A 219 -14.14 1.63 8.65
C ALA A 219 -14.48 0.94 7.31
N GLU A 220 -13.74 -0.12 6.95
CA GLU A 220 -13.92 -0.87 5.70
C GLU A 220 -15.36 -1.42 5.55
N LEU A 221 -15.90 -2.00 6.62
CA LEU A 221 -17.25 -2.57 6.67
C LEU A 221 -18.34 -1.53 6.96
N ARG A 222 -17.95 -0.25 7.11
CA ARG A 222 -18.87 0.88 7.28
C ARG A 222 -19.80 0.76 8.50
N CYS A 223 -19.26 0.24 9.59
CA CYS A 223 -20.04 0.04 10.81
C CYS A 223 -20.63 1.35 11.36
N SER A 224 -19.93 2.50 11.16
CA SER A 224 -20.39 3.85 11.54
C SER A 224 -21.67 4.31 10.86
N HIS A 225 -22.05 3.73 9.72
CA HIS A 225 -23.26 4.08 9.00
C HIS A 225 -24.55 3.54 9.68
N CYS A 226 -24.42 2.43 10.39
CA CYS A 226 -25.50 1.91 11.24
C CYS A 226 -25.29 2.29 12.72
N HIS A 227 -24.07 2.17 13.23
CA HIS A 227 -23.70 2.48 14.61
C HIS A 227 -23.07 3.88 14.65
N THR A 228 -23.93 4.89 14.74
CA THR A 228 -23.49 6.30 14.71
C THR A 228 -22.40 6.58 15.73
N THR A 229 -21.36 7.27 15.30
CA THR A 229 -20.22 7.67 16.11
C THR A 229 -19.67 9.01 15.66
N GLN A 230 -19.00 9.72 16.54
CA GLN A 230 -18.14 10.84 16.17
C GLN A 230 -16.78 10.26 15.74
N GLY A 231 -16.34 10.59 14.54
CA GLY A 231 -15.09 10.05 14.00
C GLY A 231 -14.25 11.12 13.30
N GLY A 232 -12.92 11.05 13.49
CA GLY A 232 -11.93 11.86 12.80
C GLY A 232 -11.35 11.19 11.56
N MET A 233 -11.54 9.86 11.40
CA MET A 233 -11.06 9.14 10.21
C MET A 233 -11.85 9.58 8.97
N PRO A 234 -11.16 10.02 7.89
CA PRO A 234 -11.83 10.51 6.68
C PRO A 234 -12.75 9.46 6.03
N ASP A 235 -12.35 8.21 6.04
CA ASP A 235 -13.03 7.08 5.41
C ASP A 235 -14.22 6.53 6.22
N LEU A 236 -14.45 6.95 7.44
CA LEU A 236 -15.72 6.69 8.16
C LEU A 236 -16.94 7.33 7.47
N LYS A 237 -16.70 8.31 6.59
CA LYS A 237 -17.73 8.98 5.78
C LYS A 237 -17.93 8.33 4.41
N ALA A 238 -17.19 7.25 4.11
CA ALA A 238 -17.27 6.56 2.83
C ALA A 238 -18.61 5.86 2.67
N ASP A 239 -19.53 6.49 1.94
CA ASP A 239 -20.84 5.94 1.59
C ASP A 239 -20.75 4.81 0.54
N ALA A 240 -21.89 4.33 0.06
CA ALA A 240 -22.03 3.36 -1.01
C ALA A 240 -22.53 4.04 -2.29
N PRO A 241 -22.52 3.34 -3.46
CA PRO A 241 -23.04 3.90 -4.70
C PRO A 241 -24.48 4.42 -4.56
N THR A 242 -24.74 5.61 -5.08
CA THR A 242 -26.11 6.16 -5.08
C THR A 242 -27.09 5.28 -5.86
N PHE A 243 -28.31 5.17 -5.39
CA PHE A 243 -29.39 4.50 -6.09
C PHE A 243 -30.03 5.34 -7.19
N SER A 244 -29.78 6.66 -7.24
CA SER A 244 -30.27 7.51 -8.30
C SER A 244 -29.86 6.98 -9.68
N GLY A 245 -30.82 6.70 -10.54
CA GLY A 245 -30.62 6.20 -11.90
C GLY A 245 -29.99 4.79 -12.00
N ILE A 246 -29.99 4.01 -10.91
CA ILE A 246 -29.31 2.68 -10.90
C ILE A 246 -29.92 1.71 -11.90
N GLY A 247 -31.21 1.76 -12.15
CA GLY A 247 -31.93 0.94 -13.13
C GLY A 247 -31.52 1.21 -14.58
N SER A 248 -30.84 2.33 -14.86
CA SER A 248 -30.23 2.60 -16.17
C SER A 248 -28.80 2.07 -16.27
N ARG A 249 -28.19 1.64 -15.17
CA ARG A 249 -26.77 1.23 -15.11
C ARG A 249 -26.57 -0.25 -14.82
N ARG A 250 -27.56 -0.91 -14.23
CA ARG A 250 -27.47 -2.30 -13.74
C ARG A 250 -28.70 -3.10 -14.16
N HIS A 251 -28.48 -4.36 -14.50
CA HIS A 251 -29.57 -5.30 -14.74
C HIS A 251 -30.26 -5.69 -13.43
N SER A 252 -31.59 -5.72 -13.41
CA SER A 252 -32.37 -6.10 -12.21
C SER A 252 -32.06 -7.52 -11.74
N SER A 253 -31.85 -8.46 -12.67
CA SER A 253 -31.47 -9.84 -12.33
C SER A 253 -30.13 -9.91 -11.59
N TRP A 254 -29.14 -9.12 -12.00
CA TRP A 254 -27.85 -9.02 -11.29
C TRP A 254 -28.03 -8.35 -9.93
N MET A 255 -28.83 -7.28 -9.84
CA MET A 255 -29.09 -6.62 -8.56
C MET A 255 -29.74 -7.57 -7.55
N ALA A 256 -30.69 -8.41 -7.99
CA ALA A 256 -31.30 -9.41 -7.12
C ALA A 256 -30.28 -10.41 -6.56
N GLN A 257 -29.38 -10.92 -7.40
CA GLN A 257 -28.31 -11.83 -6.98
C GLN A 257 -27.34 -11.14 -6.01
N TRP A 258 -26.94 -9.89 -6.34
CA TRP A 258 -26.06 -9.09 -5.49
C TRP A 258 -26.64 -8.83 -4.10
N ILE A 259 -27.92 -8.44 -4.02
CA ILE A 259 -28.62 -8.17 -2.75
C ILE A 259 -28.75 -9.46 -1.93
N ALA A 260 -29.04 -10.59 -2.59
CA ALA A 260 -29.17 -11.88 -1.91
C ALA A 260 -27.86 -12.38 -1.30
N ASN A 261 -26.76 -12.27 -2.05
CA ASN A 261 -25.44 -12.73 -1.59
C ASN A 261 -24.31 -11.97 -2.32
N PRO A 262 -23.89 -10.79 -1.82
CA PRO A 262 -22.80 -10.02 -2.42
C PRO A 262 -21.48 -10.79 -2.50
N GLU A 263 -21.18 -11.59 -1.48
CA GLU A 263 -19.94 -12.37 -1.35
C GLU A 263 -19.76 -13.39 -2.47
N SER A 264 -20.84 -14.00 -2.96
CA SER A 264 -20.79 -14.99 -4.05
C SER A 264 -20.34 -14.37 -5.38
N LEU A 265 -20.58 -13.08 -5.58
CA LEU A 265 -20.19 -12.36 -6.81
C LEU A 265 -18.90 -11.57 -6.65
N ARG A 266 -18.55 -11.22 -5.41
CA ARG A 266 -17.33 -10.51 -5.07
C ARG A 266 -16.87 -10.89 -3.67
N PRO A 267 -15.94 -11.83 -3.54
CA PRO A 267 -15.30 -12.14 -2.25
C PRO A 267 -14.73 -10.88 -1.58
N GLY A 268 -14.89 -10.77 -0.27
CA GLY A 268 -14.47 -9.60 0.50
C GLY A 268 -15.32 -8.34 0.25
N SER A 269 -16.56 -8.48 -0.21
CA SER A 269 -17.46 -7.34 -0.40
C SER A 269 -17.74 -6.61 0.92
N PRO A 270 -17.59 -5.26 0.98
CA PRO A 270 -18.00 -4.49 2.15
C PRO A 270 -19.52 -4.41 2.31
N MET A 271 -20.30 -4.72 1.27
CA MET A 271 -21.76 -4.80 1.38
C MET A 271 -22.14 -6.14 2.02
N PRO A 272 -22.83 -6.12 3.18
CA PRO A 272 -23.29 -7.35 3.82
C PRO A 272 -24.53 -7.94 3.17
N SER A 273 -24.82 -9.20 3.46
CA SER A 273 -26.14 -9.79 3.23
C SER A 273 -27.13 -9.26 4.29
N LEU A 274 -28.22 -8.65 3.84
CA LEU A 274 -29.22 -8.03 4.72
C LEU A 274 -30.39 -8.98 5.07
N PHE A 275 -30.57 -10.03 4.27
CA PHE A 275 -31.67 -10.98 4.41
C PHE A 275 -31.15 -12.37 4.67
N HIS A 276 -31.87 -13.14 5.49
CA HIS A 276 -31.52 -14.49 5.90
C HIS A 276 -32.80 -15.36 5.87
N GLY A 277 -32.64 -16.66 5.58
CA GLY A 277 -33.76 -17.60 5.57
C GLY A 277 -34.52 -17.67 4.24
N ALA A 278 -35.74 -18.19 4.28
CA ALA A 278 -36.53 -18.55 3.09
C ALA A 278 -36.91 -17.35 2.21
N ASP A 279 -37.11 -16.18 2.79
CA ASP A 279 -37.57 -15.00 2.07
C ASP A 279 -36.47 -14.20 1.38
N THR A 280 -35.20 -14.57 1.53
CA THR A 280 -34.05 -13.86 0.98
C THR A 280 -34.20 -13.59 -0.53
N ALA A 281 -34.54 -14.62 -1.31
CA ALA A 281 -34.69 -14.49 -2.76
C ALA A 281 -35.85 -13.54 -3.12
N SER A 282 -37.01 -13.71 -2.47
CA SER A 282 -38.21 -12.88 -2.71
C SER A 282 -37.95 -11.41 -2.35
N HIS A 283 -37.32 -11.12 -1.21
CA HIS A 283 -36.99 -9.75 -0.80
C HIS A 283 -36.01 -9.11 -1.75
N SER A 284 -34.96 -9.86 -2.16
CA SER A 284 -33.93 -9.37 -3.10
C SER A 284 -34.49 -9.04 -4.47
N GLU A 285 -35.41 -9.88 -5.00
CA GLU A 285 -36.12 -9.61 -6.27
C GLU A 285 -37.06 -8.41 -6.16
N THR A 286 -37.78 -8.30 -5.04
CA THR A 286 -38.69 -7.19 -4.79
C THR A 286 -37.91 -5.86 -4.74
N ILE A 287 -36.76 -5.82 -4.06
CA ILE A 287 -35.92 -4.63 -4.04
C ILE A 287 -35.35 -4.36 -5.44
N ALA A 288 -34.89 -5.39 -6.16
CA ALA A 288 -34.34 -5.24 -7.49
C ALA A 288 -35.38 -4.71 -8.51
N ALA A 289 -36.66 -5.06 -8.35
CA ALA A 289 -37.76 -4.48 -9.12
C ALA A 289 -37.87 -2.96 -8.90
N PHE A 290 -37.86 -2.52 -7.64
CA PHE A 290 -37.87 -1.10 -7.29
C PHE A 290 -36.65 -0.38 -7.82
N LEU A 291 -35.44 -0.89 -7.55
CA LEU A 291 -34.20 -0.27 -8.01
C LEU A 291 -34.14 -0.24 -9.55
N GLY A 292 -34.63 -1.25 -10.23
CA GLY A 292 -34.71 -1.32 -11.68
C GLY A 292 -35.65 -0.27 -12.30
N SER A 293 -36.67 0.20 -11.53
CA SER A 293 -37.57 1.28 -11.95
C SER A 293 -36.92 2.68 -11.87
N LEU A 294 -35.84 2.83 -11.08
CA LEU A 294 -35.11 4.10 -10.92
C LEU A 294 -34.24 4.39 -12.15
N LYS A 295 -34.82 5.01 -13.16
CA LYS A 295 -34.13 5.36 -14.41
C LYS A 295 -33.47 6.73 -14.30
N ALA A 296 -32.34 6.88 -14.99
CA ALA A 296 -31.66 8.15 -15.14
C ALA A 296 -32.50 9.08 -16.07
N THR A 297 -32.47 10.37 -15.80
CA THR A 297 -33.12 11.37 -16.65
C THR A 297 -32.53 11.44 -18.05
N THR A 298 -31.21 11.23 -18.16
CA THR A 298 -30.50 11.15 -19.45
C THR A 298 -30.20 9.68 -19.73
N PRO A 299 -30.73 9.09 -20.81
CA PRO A 299 -30.43 7.73 -21.20
C PRO A 299 -28.96 7.57 -21.52
N LEU A 300 -28.37 6.43 -21.14
CA LEU A 300 -27.03 6.04 -21.59
C LEU A 300 -27.09 5.75 -23.09
N LYS A 301 -26.09 6.19 -23.84
CA LYS A 301 -25.93 5.81 -25.24
C LYS A 301 -25.50 4.35 -25.29
N PRO A 302 -26.23 3.48 -26.01
CA PRO A 302 -25.74 2.12 -26.25
C PRO A 302 -24.38 2.16 -26.93
N SER A 303 -23.51 1.24 -26.57
CA SER A 303 -22.25 1.06 -27.28
C SER A 303 -22.51 0.65 -28.73
N ALA A 304 -21.66 1.10 -29.66
CA ALA A 304 -21.65 0.59 -31.02
C ALA A 304 -21.32 -0.92 -31.01
N SER A 305 -21.64 -1.62 -32.10
CA SER A 305 -21.21 -3.02 -32.25
C SER A 305 -19.69 -3.09 -32.24
N SER A 306 -19.11 -3.94 -31.41
CA SER A 306 -17.66 -4.17 -31.35
C SER A 306 -17.22 -5.10 -32.50
N THR A 307 -16.02 -4.89 -33.02
CA THR A 307 -15.32 -5.76 -33.97
C THR A 307 -14.23 -6.55 -33.26
N ALA A 308 -13.66 -7.56 -33.93
CA ALA A 308 -12.53 -8.31 -33.41
C ALA A 308 -11.32 -7.39 -33.11
N ASP A 309 -11.09 -6.36 -33.93
CA ASP A 309 -10.01 -5.39 -33.74
C ASP A 309 -10.20 -4.58 -32.46
N HIS A 310 -11.43 -4.19 -32.12
CA HIS A 310 -11.72 -3.53 -30.84
C HIS A 310 -11.45 -4.43 -29.64
N VAL A 311 -11.76 -5.71 -29.73
CA VAL A 311 -11.51 -6.70 -28.67
C VAL A 311 -10.00 -6.87 -28.45
N GLU A 312 -9.22 -7.01 -29.52
CA GLU A 312 -7.77 -7.16 -29.43
C GLU A 312 -7.09 -5.90 -28.90
N ALA A 313 -7.50 -4.72 -29.39
CA ALA A 313 -7.03 -3.44 -28.89
C ALA A 313 -7.37 -3.26 -27.39
N GLY A 314 -8.57 -3.66 -26.98
CA GLY A 314 -9.01 -3.63 -25.58
C GLY A 314 -8.19 -4.56 -24.70
N LYS A 315 -7.85 -5.76 -25.17
CA LYS A 315 -6.97 -6.70 -24.46
C LYS A 315 -5.57 -6.12 -24.28
N SER A 316 -4.96 -5.61 -25.36
CA SER A 316 -3.66 -4.96 -25.30
C SER A 316 -3.66 -3.77 -24.33
N LEU A 317 -4.73 -2.96 -24.33
CA LEU A 317 -4.86 -1.82 -23.41
C LEU A 317 -5.04 -2.27 -21.96
N TYR A 318 -5.77 -3.37 -21.70
CA TYR A 318 -5.94 -3.98 -20.38
C TYR A 318 -4.61 -4.38 -19.77
N GLU A 319 -3.72 -4.98 -20.57
CA GLU A 319 -2.37 -5.37 -20.18
C GLU A 319 -1.48 -4.14 -19.92
N LYS A 320 -1.44 -3.19 -20.86
CA LYS A 320 -0.64 -1.95 -20.77
C LYS A 320 -0.99 -1.06 -19.56
N LEU A 321 -2.26 -1.02 -19.18
CA LEU A 321 -2.72 -0.28 -18.03
C LEU A 321 -2.62 -1.06 -16.72
N HIS A 322 -2.14 -2.30 -16.75
CA HIS A 322 -1.98 -3.19 -15.60
C HIS A 322 -3.28 -3.41 -14.79
N CYS A 323 -4.42 -3.57 -15.47
CA CYS A 323 -5.70 -3.85 -14.82
C CYS A 323 -5.64 -5.12 -13.97
N VAL A 324 -4.75 -6.06 -14.33
CA VAL A 324 -4.45 -7.30 -13.59
C VAL A 324 -3.90 -7.08 -12.18
N ALA A 325 -3.44 -5.87 -11.84
CA ALA A 325 -3.02 -5.54 -10.48
C ALA A 325 -4.16 -5.70 -9.46
N CYS A 326 -5.43 -5.45 -9.88
CA CYS A 326 -6.60 -5.50 -9.02
C CYS A 326 -7.68 -6.47 -9.52
N HIS A 327 -7.62 -6.89 -10.79
CA HIS A 327 -8.66 -7.67 -11.43
C HIS A 327 -8.16 -9.02 -11.93
N VAL A 328 -9.05 -10.03 -11.90
CA VAL A 328 -8.91 -11.25 -12.68
C VAL A 328 -9.62 -11.01 -14.01
N ALA A 329 -8.89 -11.17 -15.13
CA ALA A 329 -9.45 -11.00 -16.45
C ALA A 329 -10.60 -12.00 -16.69
N PRO A 330 -11.61 -11.67 -17.53
CA PRO A 330 -12.76 -12.55 -17.73
C PRO A 330 -12.40 -13.87 -18.44
N ASP A 331 -11.32 -13.88 -19.23
CA ASP A 331 -10.78 -15.07 -19.92
C ASP A 331 -9.73 -15.83 -19.08
N ASP A 332 -9.35 -15.35 -17.90
CA ASP A 332 -8.44 -16.07 -17.01
C ASP A 332 -9.19 -17.14 -16.20
N ALA A 333 -8.77 -18.38 -16.38
CA ALA A 333 -9.34 -19.53 -15.67
C ALA A 333 -8.89 -19.61 -14.20
N LYS A 334 -7.84 -18.89 -13.79
CA LYS A 334 -7.32 -18.93 -12.42
C LYS A 334 -8.12 -17.97 -11.55
N ALA A 335 -8.85 -18.53 -10.59
CA ALA A 335 -9.47 -17.73 -9.54
C ALA A 335 -8.40 -17.19 -8.60
N ASP A 336 -8.40 -15.88 -8.38
CA ASP A 336 -7.62 -15.22 -7.34
C ASP A 336 -8.60 -14.51 -6.38
N PRO A 337 -8.82 -15.03 -5.17
CA PRO A 337 -9.79 -14.46 -4.23
C PRO A 337 -9.39 -13.08 -3.72
N THR A 338 -8.14 -12.66 -3.90
CA THR A 338 -7.65 -11.33 -3.52
C THR A 338 -7.97 -10.27 -4.56
N LYS A 339 -8.41 -10.68 -5.76
CA LYS A 339 -8.71 -9.82 -6.90
C LYS A 339 -10.19 -9.85 -7.29
N ILE A 340 -10.64 -8.81 -7.95
CA ILE A 340 -12.03 -8.68 -8.39
C ILE A 340 -12.19 -9.37 -9.76
N SER A 341 -12.99 -10.44 -9.80
CA SER A 341 -13.32 -11.11 -11.05
C SER A 341 -14.18 -10.23 -11.97
N GLN A 342 -13.85 -10.22 -13.25
CA GLN A 342 -14.59 -9.50 -14.28
C GLN A 342 -15.54 -10.38 -15.12
N LYS A 343 -15.69 -11.65 -14.75
CA LYS A 343 -16.62 -12.59 -15.43
C LYS A 343 -18.05 -12.09 -15.52
N HIS A 344 -18.49 -11.30 -14.53
CA HIS A 344 -19.88 -10.87 -14.40
C HIS A 344 -20.18 -9.51 -15.03
N VAL A 345 -19.25 -8.89 -15.76
CA VAL A 345 -19.43 -7.50 -16.27
C VAL A 345 -20.67 -7.42 -17.20
N LEU A 346 -20.86 -8.39 -18.07
CA LEU A 346 -22.00 -8.43 -19.01
C LEU A 346 -23.34 -8.64 -18.30
N ALA A 347 -23.36 -9.47 -17.26
CA ALA A 347 -24.55 -9.67 -16.43
C ALA A 347 -24.88 -8.44 -15.55
N LYS A 348 -23.86 -7.67 -15.18
CA LYS A 348 -23.95 -6.53 -14.24
C LYS A 348 -24.40 -5.25 -14.92
N PHE A 349 -23.80 -4.89 -16.05
CA PHE A 349 -23.96 -3.58 -16.69
C PHE A 349 -25.02 -3.64 -17.81
N THR A 350 -25.90 -2.66 -17.84
CA THR A 350 -26.78 -2.43 -19.00
C THR A 350 -25.98 -1.90 -20.18
N PRO A 351 -26.48 -2.01 -21.42
CA PRO A 351 -25.78 -1.52 -22.60
C PRO A 351 -25.30 -0.08 -22.46
N GLY A 352 -24.00 0.16 -22.74
CA GLY A 352 -23.31 1.46 -22.60
C GLY A 352 -22.90 1.84 -21.18
N ALA A 353 -23.40 1.17 -20.16
CA ALA A 353 -23.09 1.51 -18.77
C ALA A 353 -21.67 1.14 -18.35
N LEU A 354 -21.07 0.11 -18.95
CA LEU A 354 -19.67 -0.25 -18.69
C LEU A 354 -18.73 0.83 -19.22
N VAL A 355 -18.96 1.31 -20.44
CA VAL A 355 -18.17 2.43 -21.04
C VAL A 355 -18.27 3.67 -20.18
N ALA A 356 -19.49 4.07 -19.77
CA ALA A 356 -19.69 5.23 -18.90
C ALA A 356 -18.96 5.07 -17.55
N PHE A 357 -19.01 3.87 -16.97
CA PHE A 357 -18.28 3.55 -15.72
C PHE A 357 -16.76 3.64 -15.89
N LEU A 358 -16.21 3.11 -16.97
CA LEU A 358 -14.75 3.16 -17.23
C LEU A 358 -14.25 4.58 -17.43
N LEU A 359 -15.07 5.46 -18.04
CA LEU A 359 -14.75 6.88 -18.22
C LEU A 359 -14.76 7.66 -16.90
N LYS A 360 -15.70 7.37 -15.99
CA LYS A 360 -15.91 8.09 -14.73
C LYS A 360 -16.27 7.14 -13.59
N PRO A 361 -15.34 6.33 -13.06
CA PRO A 361 -15.65 5.34 -12.02
C PRO A 361 -16.28 5.93 -10.75
N SER A 362 -15.85 7.12 -10.35
CA SER A 362 -16.30 7.81 -9.13
C SER A 362 -17.58 8.62 -9.25
N GLU A 363 -18.24 8.66 -10.44
CA GLU A 363 -19.43 9.51 -10.66
C GLU A 363 -20.58 9.23 -9.69
N HIS A 364 -20.74 7.96 -9.33
CA HIS A 364 -21.85 7.52 -8.45
C HIS A 364 -21.38 7.08 -7.06
N PHE A 365 -20.08 7.13 -6.80
CA PHE A 365 -19.46 6.71 -5.56
C PHE A 365 -18.06 7.32 -5.44
N ALA A 366 -17.90 8.38 -4.66
CA ALA A 366 -16.66 9.12 -4.53
C ALA A 366 -15.51 8.28 -3.91
N TRP A 367 -15.83 7.39 -2.97
CA TRP A 367 -14.86 6.52 -2.28
C TRP A 367 -14.64 5.17 -2.97
N ILE A 368 -14.93 5.07 -4.26
CA ILE A 368 -14.69 3.82 -5.01
C ILE A 368 -13.20 3.50 -5.08
N GLY A 369 -12.85 2.21 -4.85
CA GLY A 369 -11.47 1.74 -5.02
C GLY A 369 -11.02 1.65 -6.48
N MET A 370 -11.94 1.62 -7.46
CA MET A 370 -11.61 1.67 -8.89
C MET A 370 -11.14 3.07 -9.27
N PRO A 371 -9.86 3.25 -9.68
CA PRO A 371 -9.33 4.56 -10.01
C PRO A 371 -9.77 5.03 -11.42
N ASN A 372 -9.59 6.32 -11.69
CA ASN A 372 -9.83 6.90 -13.01
C ASN A 372 -8.55 6.90 -13.85
N PHE A 373 -8.51 6.10 -14.90
CA PHE A 373 -7.40 6.01 -15.86
C PHE A 373 -7.37 7.12 -16.89
N LYS A 374 -8.34 8.07 -16.87
CA LYS A 374 -8.50 9.15 -17.84
C LYS A 374 -8.53 8.60 -19.28
N LEU A 375 -9.36 7.59 -19.46
CA LEU A 375 -9.54 6.94 -20.76
C LEU A 375 -10.20 7.90 -21.75
N SER A 376 -9.79 7.85 -23.01
CA SER A 376 -10.57 8.40 -24.10
C SER A 376 -11.85 7.59 -24.32
N ASN A 377 -12.81 8.13 -25.06
CA ASN A 377 -14.01 7.40 -25.42
C ASN A 377 -13.72 6.10 -26.17
N GLU A 378 -12.71 6.15 -27.05
CA GLU A 378 -12.27 4.98 -27.83
C GLU A 378 -11.62 3.92 -26.93
N GLU A 379 -10.69 4.30 -26.06
CA GLU A 379 -10.06 3.36 -25.11
C GLU A 379 -11.08 2.71 -24.18
N ALA A 380 -12.06 3.46 -23.67
CA ALA A 380 -13.11 2.92 -22.82
C ALA A 380 -14.02 1.94 -23.59
N PHE A 381 -14.31 2.23 -24.86
CA PHE A 381 -15.06 1.34 -25.73
C PHE A 381 -14.31 0.04 -26.04
N GLN A 382 -13.03 0.13 -26.39
CA GLN A 382 -12.17 -1.03 -26.67
C GLN A 382 -12.05 -1.93 -25.43
N LEU A 383 -11.79 -1.35 -24.24
CA LEU A 383 -11.77 -2.11 -23.00
C LEU A 383 -13.12 -2.78 -22.71
N ALA A 384 -14.24 -2.08 -22.90
CA ALA A 384 -15.56 -2.67 -22.72
C ALA A 384 -15.79 -3.82 -23.70
N ALA A 385 -15.41 -3.67 -24.98
CA ALA A 385 -15.51 -4.72 -25.99
C ALA A 385 -14.75 -6.00 -25.60
N TYR A 386 -13.51 -5.85 -25.09
CA TYR A 386 -12.74 -7.00 -24.57
C TYR A 386 -13.43 -7.65 -23.38
N LEU A 387 -13.78 -6.85 -22.36
CA LEU A 387 -14.38 -7.36 -21.14
C LEU A 387 -15.72 -8.07 -21.38
N GLU A 388 -16.56 -7.51 -22.27
CA GLU A 388 -17.87 -8.09 -22.62
C GLU A 388 -17.75 -9.34 -23.49
N SER A 389 -16.75 -9.42 -24.37
CA SER A 389 -16.54 -10.57 -25.27
C SER A 389 -16.19 -11.87 -24.54
N ALA A 390 -15.50 -11.74 -23.40
CA ALA A 390 -15.00 -12.87 -22.62
C ALA A 390 -15.81 -13.14 -21.33
N ALA A 391 -16.80 -12.28 -21.01
CA ALA A 391 -17.62 -12.42 -19.83
C ALA A 391 -18.70 -13.50 -19.95
N ASP A 392 -19.14 -13.99 -18.79
CA ASP A 392 -20.28 -14.90 -18.69
C ASP A 392 -21.55 -14.24 -19.25
N LYS A 393 -22.36 -14.99 -20.00
CA LYS A 393 -23.64 -14.50 -20.51
C LYS A 393 -24.57 -14.12 -19.34
N PRO A 394 -25.35 -13.04 -19.48
CA PRO A 394 -26.31 -12.66 -18.46
C PRO A 394 -27.37 -13.74 -18.29
N SER A 395 -27.91 -13.86 -17.08
CA SER A 395 -29.05 -14.73 -16.82
C SER A 395 -30.26 -14.23 -17.61
N GLU A 396 -30.97 -15.14 -18.28
CA GLU A 396 -32.24 -14.84 -18.97
C GLU A 396 -33.41 -14.54 -18.01
N ARG A 397 -33.16 -14.64 -16.69
CA ARG A 397 -34.19 -14.40 -15.67
C ARG A 397 -34.66 -12.95 -15.69
N THR A 398 -35.92 -12.75 -15.98
CA THR A 398 -36.59 -11.46 -15.91
C THR A 398 -37.15 -11.25 -14.51
N ILE A 399 -36.88 -10.09 -13.91
CA ILE A 399 -37.53 -9.67 -12.65
C ILE A 399 -38.82 -8.96 -12.98
N ALA A 400 -39.93 -9.42 -12.39
CA ALA A 400 -41.21 -8.74 -12.52
C ALA A 400 -41.13 -7.31 -11.96
N SER A 401 -41.88 -6.37 -12.57
CA SER A 401 -41.80 -4.96 -12.23
C SER A 401 -43.19 -4.30 -12.28
N ASP A 402 -44.24 -4.97 -11.71
CA ASP A 402 -45.55 -4.35 -11.51
C ASP A 402 -45.49 -3.31 -10.38
N GLU A 403 -46.47 -2.45 -10.35
CA GLU A 403 -46.57 -1.30 -9.42
C GLU A 403 -46.61 -1.73 -7.96
N ALA A 404 -47.29 -2.83 -7.64
CA ALA A 404 -47.40 -3.34 -6.26
C ALA A 404 -46.04 -3.85 -5.76
N LEU A 405 -45.27 -4.55 -6.63
CA LEU A 405 -43.96 -5.03 -6.31
C LEU A 405 -42.94 -3.89 -6.14
N ILE A 406 -43.02 -2.87 -7.01
CA ILE A 406 -42.21 -1.66 -6.91
C ILE A 406 -42.44 -0.94 -5.58
N LEU A 407 -43.72 -0.77 -5.18
CA LEU A 407 -44.07 -0.14 -3.90
C LEU A 407 -43.55 -0.95 -2.70
N LYS A 408 -43.71 -2.27 -2.74
CA LYS A 408 -43.16 -3.18 -1.71
C LYS A 408 -41.64 -3.09 -1.64
N GLY A 409 -40.93 -3.03 -2.78
CA GLY A 409 -39.48 -2.87 -2.85
C GLY A 409 -39.00 -1.54 -2.27
N LYS A 410 -39.74 -0.44 -2.56
CA LYS A 410 -39.47 0.86 -1.96
C LYS A 410 -39.54 0.80 -0.42
N ASN A 411 -40.57 0.17 0.13
CA ASN A 411 -40.74 0.03 1.58
C ASN A 411 -39.62 -0.81 2.20
N LEU A 412 -39.18 -1.89 1.51
CA LEU A 412 -38.05 -2.70 1.96
C LEU A 412 -36.75 -1.90 1.96
N VAL A 413 -36.47 -1.09 0.95
CA VAL A 413 -35.28 -0.23 0.89
C VAL A 413 -35.25 0.74 2.07
N GLN A 414 -36.38 1.32 2.45
CA GLN A 414 -36.49 2.23 3.58
C GLN A 414 -36.31 1.57 4.95
N SER A 415 -36.71 0.28 5.09
CA SER A 415 -36.79 -0.38 6.39
C SER A 415 -35.66 -1.41 6.64
N SER A 416 -34.91 -1.79 5.61
CA SER A 416 -33.89 -2.89 5.75
C SER A 416 -32.45 -2.39 5.91
N GLY A 417 -32.24 -1.08 6.09
CA GLY A 417 -30.91 -0.51 6.32
C GLY A 417 -30.12 -0.13 5.08
N CYS A 418 -30.67 -0.28 3.87
CA CYS A 418 -30.01 0.10 2.62
C CYS A 418 -29.60 1.58 2.62
N LEU A 419 -30.46 2.46 3.11
CA LEU A 419 -30.26 3.91 3.15
C LEU A 419 -29.29 4.39 4.24
N ASN A 420 -28.73 3.49 5.05
CA ASN A 420 -27.62 3.86 5.92
C ASN A 420 -26.35 4.13 5.11
N CYS A 421 -26.14 3.37 4.02
CA CYS A 421 -24.94 3.47 3.16
C CYS A 421 -25.24 4.06 1.78
N HIS A 422 -26.38 3.71 1.17
CA HIS A 422 -26.78 4.14 -0.17
C HIS A 422 -27.65 5.40 -0.13
N THR A 423 -27.34 6.37 -0.97
CA THR A 423 -28.11 7.61 -1.04
C THR A 423 -29.29 7.49 -2.01
N LEU A 424 -30.45 7.89 -1.56
CA LEU A 424 -31.67 8.10 -2.34
C LEU A 424 -32.57 9.04 -1.54
N ASP A 425 -33.35 9.88 -2.23
CA ASP A 425 -34.31 10.80 -1.57
C ASP A 425 -35.54 10.04 -1.05
N LEU A 426 -35.34 9.28 0.01
CA LEU A 426 -36.33 8.50 0.73
C LEU A 426 -36.04 8.53 2.24
N ALA A 427 -37.10 8.48 3.05
CA ALA A 427 -36.95 8.37 4.49
C ALA A 427 -36.38 7.01 4.89
N ASN A 428 -35.30 7.04 5.68
CA ASN A 428 -34.71 5.83 6.28
C ASN A 428 -35.41 5.54 7.62
N THR A 429 -36.10 4.42 7.71
CA THR A 429 -36.79 3.97 8.91
C THR A 429 -36.05 2.93 9.72
N PHE A 430 -34.91 2.44 9.19
CA PHE A 430 -34.04 1.46 9.91
C PHE A 430 -33.35 2.14 11.08
N LYS A 431 -33.30 1.44 12.22
CA LYS A 431 -32.65 1.89 13.46
C LYS A 431 -31.65 0.85 13.93
N ALA A 432 -30.49 1.30 14.31
CA ALA A 432 -29.49 0.52 15.02
C ALA A 432 -28.99 1.32 16.25
N PRO A 433 -28.53 0.66 17.30
CA PRO A 433 -27.99 1.35 18.48
C PRO A 433 -26.75 2.17 18.09
N ALA A 434 -26.56 3.33 18.73
CA ALA A 434 -25.33 4.12 18.56
C ALA A 434 -24.12 3.31 19.06
N LEU A 435 -22.92 3.62 18.52
CA LEU A 435 -21.68 2.91 18.90
C LEU A 435 -21.43 2.97 20.41
N ALA A 436 -21.71 4.11 21.05
CA ALA A 436 -21.55 4.29 22.48
C ALA A 436 -22.44 3.39 23.33
N GLU A 437 -23.60 2.94 22.79
CA GLU A 437 -24.56 2.09 23.47
C GLU A 437 -24.19 0.60 23.39
N LEU A 438 -23.24 0.23 22.49
CA LEU A 438 -22.81 -1.16 22.34
C LEU A 438 -21.96 -1.61 23.53
N LYS A 439 -22.50 -2.56 24.28
CA LYS A 439 -21.80 -3.21 25.40
C LYS A 439 -20.70 -4.15 24.87
N PRO A 440 -19.67 -4.49 25.68
CA PRO A 440 -18.59 -5.40 25.29
C PRO A 440 -19.07 -6.73 24.69
N ASP A 441 -20.14 -7.31 25.23
CA ASP A 441 -20.68 -8.60 24.76
C ASP A 441 -21.34 -8.51 23.37
N ALA A 442 -21.80 -7.32 22.96
CA ALA A 442 -22.38 -7.11 21.64
C ALA A 442 -21.38 -7.36 20.50
N TRP A 443 -20.07 -7.28 20.78
CA TRP A 443 -19.01 -7.46 19.78
C TRP A 443 -18.72 -8.94 19.41
N THR A 444 -19.52 -9.86 19.88
CA THR A 444 -19.53 -11.29 19.49
C THR A 444 -20.89 -11.75 18.99
N ALA A 445 -21.86 -10.84 18.92
CA ALA A 445 -23.25 -11.10 18.55
C ALA A 445 -23.68 -10.27 17.31
N GLY A 446 -24.94 -10.38 16.92
CA GLY A 446 -25.53 -9.62 15.81
C GLY A 446 -24.75 -9.80 14.51
N CYS A 447 -24.23 -8.68 13.95
CA CYS A 447 -23.45 -8.67 12.70
C CYS A 447 -22.15 -9.49 12.77
N LEU A 448 -21.61 -9.70 13.98
CA LEU A 448 -20.37 -10.41 14.22
C LEU A 448 -20.58 -11.87 14.64
N ALA A 449 -21.82 -12.31 14.81
CA ALA A 449 -22.11 -13.71 15.13
C ALA A 449 -21.62 -14.64 14.02
N SER A 450 -20.98 -15.75 14.39
CA SER A 450 -20.56 -16.79 13.45
C SER A 450 -21.77 -17.53 12.82
N SER A 451 -22.86 -17.65 13.57
CA SER A 451 -24.13 -18.25 13.16
C SER A 451 -25.29 -17.39 13.69
N PRO A 452 -25.67 -16.30 12.98
CA PRO A 452 -26.79 -15.50 13.41
C PRO A 452 -28.10 -16.29 13.30
N ALA A 453 -29.04 -16.03 14.23
CA ALA A 453 -30.36 -16.65 14.18
C ALA A 453 -31.09 -16.30 12.87
N PRO A 454 -31.90 -17.21 12.31
CA PRO A 454 -32.61 -16.98 11.04
C PRO A 454 -33.49 -15.72 11.04
N GLU A 455 -34.07 -15.38 12.19
CA GLU A 455 -34.93 -14.20 12.41
C GLU A 455 -34.13 -12.90 12.68
N SER A 456 -32.82 -12.98 12.75
CA SER A 456 -31.95 -11.81 13.00
C SER A 456 -32.10 -10.79 11.90
N LYS A 457 -32.32 -9.52 12.26
CA LYS A 457 -32.27 -8.37 11.34
C LYS A 457 -30.88 -7.77 11.20
N ALA A 458 -29.88 -8.32 11.92
CA ALA A 458 -28.50 -7.85 11.82
C ALA A 458 -27.89 -8.25 10.48
N PRO A 459 -27.20 -7.34 9.79
CA PRO A 459 -26.47 -7.66 8.56
C PRO A 459 -25.44 -8.79 8.80
N ARG A 460 -25.22 -9.62 7.78
CA ARG A 460 -24.23 -10.71 7.84
C ARG A 460 -23.02 -10.35 6.98
N TYR A 461 -21.86 -10.32 7.60
CA TYR A 461 -20.56 -10.18 6.94
C TYR A 461 -19.84 -11.52 6.87
N THR A 462 -19.19 -11.80 5.74
CA THR A 462 -18.29 -12.96 5.61
C THR A 462 -16.92 -12.59 6.19
N LEU A 463 -16.75 -12.89 7.47
CA LEU A 463 -15.53 -12.57 8.21
C LEU A 463 -14.77 -13.84 8.55
N SER A 464 -13.44 -13.79 8.46
CA SER A 464 -12.56 -14.81 9.02
C SER A 464 -12.66 -14.82 10.55
N SER A 465 -12.25 -15.91 11.18
CA SER A 465 -12.15 -15.96 12.65
C SER A 465 -11.20 -14.90 13.20
N ALA A 466 -10.10 -14.62 12.48
CA ALA A 466 -9.14 -13.58 12.84
C ALA A 466 -9.76 -12.17 12.79
N ASP A 467 -10.53 -11.85 11.73
CA ASP A 467 -11.21 -10.54 11.60
C ASP A 467 -12.28 -10.35 12.68
N ARG A 468 -13.02 -11.41 13.05
CA ARG A 468 -13.99 -11.34 14.16
C ARG A 468 -13.29 -11.06 15.48
N LEU A 469 -12.18 -11.73 15.75
CA LEU A 469 -11.37 -11.49 16.94
C LEU A 469 -10.80 -10.07 16.96
N ALA A 470 -10.34 -9.56 15.82
CA ALA A 470 -9.83 -8.21 15.68
C ALA A 470 -10.92 -7.15 15.97
N LEU A 471 -12.11 -7.30 15.37
CA LEU A 471 -13.27 -6.43 15.64
C LEU A 471 -13.69 -6.50 17.10
N ALA A 472 -13.74 -7.69 17.70
CA ALA A 472 -14.11 -7.86 19.09
C ALA A 472 -13.05 -7.26 20.05
N ALA A 473 -11.76 -7.38 19.72
CA ALA A 473 -10.70 -6.76 20.51
C ALA A 473 -10.80 -5.23 20.44
N PHE A 474 -10.95 -4.66 19.24
CA PHE A 474 -11.16 -3.24 19.05
C PHE A 474 -12.42 -2.73 19.76
N GLY A 475 -13.53 -3.44 19.64
CA GLY A 475 -14.81 -3.09 20.26
C GLY A 475 -14.77 -3.01 21.79
N ARG A 476 -13.87 -3.75 22.44
CA ARG A 476 -13.65 -3.71 23.89
C ARG A 476 -12.80 -2.53 24.35
N THR A 477 -12.14 -1.83 23.44
CA THR A 477 -11.45 -0.57 23.77
C THR A 477 -12.47 0.55 24.02
N ASP A 478 -12.01 1.74 24.41
CA ASP A 478 -12.83 2.94 24.48
C ASP A 478 -13.22 3.48 23.09
N ARG A 479 -12.64 2.91 22.03
CA ARG A 479 -12.85 3.25 20.62
C ARG A 479 -12.50 4.71 20.27
N SER A 480 -11.83 5.42 21.19
CA SER A 480 -11.41 6.81 20.99
C SER A 480 -10.44 6.99 19.83
N SER A 481 -9.77 5.92 19.39
CA SER A 481 -8.93 5.95 18.18
C SER A 481 -9.69 6.27 16.89
N LEU A 482 -11.02 6.12 16.85
CA LEU A 482 -11.86 6.55 15.71
C LEU A 482 -11.93 8.08 15.59
N THR A 483 -11.77 8.81 16.70
CA THR A 483 -11.82 10.28 16.70
C THR A 483 -10.51 10.91 16.26
N ARG A 484 -9.43 10.13 16.20
CA ARG A 484 -8.09 10.57 15.84
C ARG A 484 -7.70 10.06 14.45
N HIS A 485 -7.00 10.92 13.73
CA HIS A 485 -6.52 10.64 12.39
C HIS A 485 -5.07 11.09 12.27
N THR A 486 -4.24 10.31 11.59
CA THR A 486 -2.92 10.74 11.11
C THR A 486 -2.77 10.40 9.64
N ALA A 487 -2.07 11.24 8.89
CA ALA A 487 -1.87 11.02 7.45
C ALA A 487 -1.07 9.74 7.18
N ALA A 488 -0.10 9.40 8.05
CA ALA A 488 0.68 8.17 7.95
C ALA A 488 -0.19 6.91 8.14
N ASP A 489 -1.10 6.90 9.12
CA ASP A 489 -2.06 5.80 9.32
C ASP A 489 -3.02 5.65 8.11
N PHE A 490 -3.47 6.77 7.55
CA PHE A 490 -4.29 6.73 6.34
C PHE A 490 -3.54 6.14 5.15
N LEU A 491 -2.28 6.55 4.94
CA LEU A 491 -1.43 5.98 3.90
C LEU A 491 -1.29 4.47 4.05
N GLU A 492 -0.95 3.99 5.26
CA GLU A 492 -0.75 2.56 5.55
C GLU A 492 -2.00 1.76 5.16
N ARG A 493 -3.17 2.15 5.65
CA ARG A 493 -4.45 1.47 5.36
C ARG A 493 -4.86 1.56 3.89
N GLN A 494 -4.84 2.76 3.33
CA GLN A 494 -5.37 2.98 1.99
C GLN A 494 -4.43 2.48 0.90
N SER A 495 -3.11 2.49 1.10
CA SER A 495 -2.18 1.90 0.13
C SER A 495 -2.36 0.39 -0.03
N MET A 496 -2.73 -0.32 1.05
CA MET A 496 -3.10 -1.73 0.98
C MET A 496 -4.45 -1.93 0.30
N SER A 497 -5.48 -1.19 0.71
CA SER A 497 -6.83 -1.30 0.15
C SER A 497 -6.90 -0.95 -1.34
N LEU A 498 -6.08 0.00 -1.80
CA LEU A 498 -5.99 0.45 -3.19
C LEU A 498 -4.92 -0.31 -3.99
N ASN A 499 -4.24 -1.30 -3.40
CA ASN A 499 -3.21 -2.12 -4.04
C ASN A 499 -2.06 -1.33 -4.67
N CYS A 500 -1.61 -0.22 -4.04
CA CYS A 500 -0.56 0.63 -4.60
C CYS A 500 0.74 -0.13 -4.88
N ARG A 501 1.12 -1.06 -3.98
CA ARG A 501 2.34 -1.87 -4.09
C ARG A 501 2.28 -2.93 -5.21
N GLU A 502 1.10 -3.25 -5.76
CA GLU A 502 0.98 -4.15 -6.92
C GLU A 502 1.60 -3.55 -8.19
N CYS A 503 1.63 -2.22 -8.29
CA CYS A 503 2.33 -1.52 -9.37
C CYS A 503 3.69 -0.98 -8.90
N HIS A 504 3.74 -0.31 -7.73
CA HIS A 504 4.95 0.29 -7.20
C HIS A 504 5.84 -0.74 -6.49
N GLY A 505 6.83 -1.27 -7.19
CA GLY A 505 7.77 -2.30 -6.71
C GLY A 505 7.72 -3.64 -7.44
N LYS A 506 6.67 -3.89 -8.27
CA LYS A 506 6.55 -5.14 -9.06
C LYS A 506 6.82 -4.98 -10.54
N PHE A 507 6.57 -3.80 -11.10
CA PHE A 507 6.74 -3.57 -12.54
C PHE A 507 7.98 -2.72 -12.82
N GLU A 508 8.73 -3.12 -13.84
CA GLU A 508 9.91 -2.38 -14.30
C GLU A 508 9.55 -0.97 -14.77
N GLY A 509 10.40 0.00 -14.46
CA GLY A 509 10.20 1.40 -14.81
C GLY A 509 9.26 2.17 -13.87
N PHE A 510 8.54 1.50 -12.97
CA PHE A 510 7.75 2.17 -11.94
C PHE A 510 8.64 2.64 -10.78
N PRO A 511 8.34 3.79 -10.16
CA PRO A 511 9.12 4.24 -9.01
C PRO A 511 8.92 3.28 -7.82
N VAL A 512 10.00 2.98 -7.12
CA VAL A 512 10.02 2.11 -5.94
C VAL A 512 9.23 2.78 -4.82
N TRP A 513 8.35 2.01 -4.18
CA TRP A 513 7.45 2.51 -3.13
C TRP A 513 8.18 3.18 -1.97
N GLU A 514 9.26 2.58 -1.51
CA GLU A 514 10.05 2.99 -0.37
C GLU A 514 10.76 4.34 -0.56
N LEU A 515 10.87 4.80 -1.80
CA LEU A 515 11.48 6.10 -2.12
C LEU A 515 10.46 7.23 -2.22
N LEU A 516 9.17 6.94 -2.45
CA LEU A 516 8.19 7.94 -2.88
C LEU A 516 8.03 9.09 -1.89
N GLY A 517 7.89 8.79 -0.59
CA GLY A 517 7.66 9.81 0.42
C GLY A 517 8.88 10.69 0.67
N GLY A 518 10.09 10.11 0.64
CA GLY A 518 11.33 10.88 0.76
C GLY A 518 11.71 11.65 -0.50
N LYS A 519 11.12 11.30 -1.65
CA LYS A 519 11.41 11.87 -2.98
C LYS A 519 10.49 13.03 -3.34
N LEU A 520 9.20 12.91 -3.07
CA LEU A 520 8.18 13.80 -3.62
C LEU A 520 7.70 14.82 -2.59
N LYS A 521 7.49 16.06 -3.03
CA LYS A 521 6.76 17.06 -2.25
C LYS A 521 5.30 16.64 -2.11
N PRO A 522 4.69 16.75 -0.92
CA PRO A 522 3.34 16.23 -0.67
C PRO A 522 2.25 16.87 -1.54
N GLU A 523 2.38 18.16 -1.87
CA GLU A 523 1.42 18.87 -2.73
C GLU A 523 1.47 18.33 -4.16
N TRP A 524 2.66 18.09 -4.70
CA TRP A 524 2.82 17.51 -6.02
C TRP A 524 2.31 16.06 -6.03
N ALA A 525 2.68 15.27 -5.02
CA ALA A 525 2.18 13.89 -4.88
C ALA A 525 0.65 13.86 -4.83
N SER A 526 0.03 14.76 -4.07
CA SER A 526 -1.44 14.89 -3.99
C SER A 526 -2.06 15.22 -5.35
N ARG A 527 -1.51 16.21 -6.09
CA ARG A 527 -2.00 16.54 -7.44
C ARG A 527 -1.84 15.36 -8.40
N PHE A 528 -0.70 14.68 -8.37
CA PHE A 528 -0.42 13.56 -9.25
C PHE A 528 -1.31 12.35 -8.97
N ILE A 529 -1.47 11.96 -7.69
CA ILE A 529 -2.39 10.90 -7.26
C ILE A 529 -3.84 11.28 -7.54
N GLY A 530 -4.20 12.55 -7.37
CA GLY A 530 -5.54 13.09 -7.68
C GLY A 530 -5.84 13.22 -9.16
N GLY A 531 -4.81 13.07 -10.01
CA GLY A 531 -4.95 13.16 -11.46
C GLY A 531 -5.14 14.59 -11.97
N THR A 532 -4.79 15.60 -11.21
CA THR A 532 -4.87 17.02 -11.63
C THR A 532 -3.56 17.53 -12.25
N GLU A 533 -2.48 16.74 -12.16
CA GLU A 533 -1.23 17.07 -12.82
C GLU A 533 -1.36 16.88 -14.34
N SER A 534 -0.92 17.88 -15.10
CA SER A 534 -1.12 17.94 -16.55
C SER A 534 -0.04 17.22 -17.35
N TRP A 535 1.12 16.96 -16.76
CA TRP A 535 2.25 16.35 -17.42
C TRP A 535 2.62 14.98 -16.83
N LYS A 536 3.23 14.12 -17.66
CA LYS A 536 3.66 12.78 -17.30
C LYS A 536 5.17 12.76 -17.06
N PRO A 537 5.65 12.46 -15.83
CA PRO A 537 7.10 12.49 -15.53
C PRO A 537 7.95 11.55 -16.37
N ARG A 538 7.36 10.42 -16.82
CA ARG A 538 8.01 9.41 -17.65
C ARG A 538 7.17 9.19 -18.91
N PRO A 539 7.28 10.08 -19.91
CA PRO A 539 6.43 10.02 -21.11
C PRO A 539 6.63 8.76 -21.95
N TRP A 540 7.79 8.12 -21.84
CA TRP A 540 8.12 6.86 -22.54
C TRP A 540 7.40 5.62 -21.98
N LEU A 541 6.91 5.66 -20.74
CA LEU A 541 6.11 4.56 -20.21
C LEU A 541 4.72 4.58 -20.84
N GLU A 542 4.29 3.46 -21.43
CA GLU A 542 2.91 3.33 -21.95
C GLU A 542 1.88 3.34 -20.81
N SER A 543 2.24 2.73 -19.67
CA SER A 543 1.43 2.75 -18.44
C SER A 543 1.23 4.16 -17.93
N ARG A 544 0.13 4.38 -17.22
CA ARG A 544 -0.19 5.66 -16.59
C ARG A 544 -0.65 5.45 -15.14
N MET A 545 -0.23 6.34 -14.25
CA MET A 545 -0.75 6.36 -12.88
C MET A 545 -2.23 6.76 -12.94
N PRO A 546 -3.15 5.90 -12.45
CA PRO A 546 -4.56 6.26 -12.39
C PRO A 546 -4.85 7.25 -11.26
N ALA A 547 -5.95 8.00 -11.39
CA ALA A 547 -6.32 9.00 -10.40
C ALA A 547 -7.20 8.44 -9.28
N PHE A 548 -6.88 8.84 -8.03
CA PHE A 548 -7.63 8.55 -6.80
C PHE A 548 -8.05 9.86 -6.11
N PRO A 549 -8.94 10.67 -6.69
CA PRO A 549 -9.14 12.06 -6.28
C PRO A 549 -9.55 12.21 -4.81
N THR A 550 -10.43 11.34 -4.31
CA THR A 550 -10.91 11.39 -2.90
C THR A 550 -9.82 11.08 -1.88
N HIS A 551 -8.84 10.25 -2.24
CA HIS A 551 -7.78 9.79 -1.33
C HIS A 551 -6.51 10.65 -1.44
N ALA A 552 -6.36 11.40 -2.52
CA ALA A 552 -5.10 12.00 -2.96
C ALA A 552 -4.40 12.88 -1.92
N ALA A 553 -5.15 13.79 -1.28
CA ALA A 553 -4.59 14.73 -0.31
C ALA A 553 -3.96 13.99 0.89
N PHE A 554 -4.71 13.07 1.50
CA PHE A 554 -4.20 12.31 2.65
C PHE A 554 -3.08 11.34 2.27
N LEU A 555 -3.11 10.76 1.06
CA LEU A 555 -2.04 9.91 0.56
C LEU A 555 -0.74 10.69 0.35
N GLY A 556 -0.81 11.88 -0.26
CA GLY A 556 0.37 12.73 -0.45
C GLY A 556 0.98 13.19 0.86
N GLN A 557 0.16 13.63 1.82
CA GLN A 557 0.59 13.98 3.17
C GLN A 557 1.17 12.77 3.93
N GLY A 558 0.52 11.62 3.80
CA GLY A 558 0.95 10.37 4.43
C GLY A 558 2.32 9.91 3.93
N LEU A 559 2.57 10.00 2.62
CA LEU A 559 3.88 9.70 2.03
C LEU A 559 4.99 10.55 2.67
N ALA A 560 4.76 11.85 2.87
CA ALA A 560 5.74 12.73 3.52
C ALA A 560 5.92 12.36 5.00
N THR A 561 4.84 12.28 5.77
CA THR A 561 4.90 12.08 7.24
C THR A 561 5.48 10.71 7.62
N ALA A 562 5.19 9.67 6.84
CA ALA A 562 5.80 8.35 7.04
C ALA A 562 7.33 8.34 6.83
N HIS A 563 7.87 9.32 6.10
CA HIS A 563 9.30 9.50 5.88
C HIS A 563 9.93 10.59 6.77
N GLY A 564 9.23 11.02 7.82
CA GLY A 564 9.72 12.06 8.72
C GLY A 564 9.79 13.44 8.07
N LEU A 565 8.88 13.74 7.15
CA LEU A 565 8.79 15.02 6.45
C LEU A 565 7.44 15.69 6.76
N PRO A 566 7.38 17.03 6.75
CA PRO A 566 6.13 17.74 7.01
C PRO A 566 5.08 17.45 5.93
N PRO A 567 3.77 17.40 6.30
CA PRO A 567 2.67 17.15 5.38
C PRO A 567 2.42 18.30 4.39
N VAL A 568 3.05 19.43 4.62
CA VAL A 568 3.08 20.62 3.75
C VAL A 568 4.52 21.06 3.61
N THR A 569 4.95 21.29 2.36
CA THR A 569 6.31 21.77 2.11
C THR A 569 6.50 23.18 2.72
N PRO A 570 7.50 23.37 3.58
CA PRO A 570 7.82 24.71 4.08
C PRO A 570 8.10 25.66 2.91
N PRO A 571 7.76 26.96 3.04
CA PRO A 571 8.07 27.94 2.01
C PRO A 571 9.58 28.05 1.82
N ASP A 572 10.01 28.10 0.58
CA ASP A 572 11.40 28.34 0.19
C ASP A 572 11.68 29.84 0.03
N ASP A 573 12.90 30.26 0.35
CA ASP A 573 13.40 31.61 0.00
C ASP A 573 13.46 31.79 -1.54
N ALA A 574 13.62 33.03 -2.00
CA ALA A 574 13.85 33.30 -3.41
C ALA A 574 15.14 32.59 -3.90
N PRO A 575 15.18 32.10 -5.15
CA PRO A 575 16.39 31.51 -5.71
C PRO A 575 17.59 32.49 -5.68
N ASP A 576 18.77 31.97 -5.36
CA ASP A 576 20.02 32.70 -5.47
C ASP A 576 20.36 32.90 -6.96
N ALA A 577 20.20 34.14 -7.44
CA ALA A 577 20.36 34.47 -8.85
C ALA A 577 21.79 34.25 -9.38
N GLU A 578 22.83 34.48 -8.55
CA GLU A 578 24.21 34.28 -8.98
C GLU A 578 24.57 32.80 -9.03
N LEU A 579 24.15 32.01 -8.05
CA LEU A 579 24.31 30.56 -8.12
C LEU A 579 23.47 29.93 -9.25
N ALA A 580 22.30 30.45 -9.54
CA ALA A 580 21.48 29.99 -10.66
C ALA A 580 22.17 30.20 -12.01
N LYS A 581 22.94 31.31 -12.20
CA LYS A 581 23.78 31.51 -13.39
C LYS A 581 24.87 30.44 -13.50
N VAL A 582 25.50 30.08 -12.39
CA VAL A 582 26.48 28.97 -12.36
C VAL A 582 25.80 27.65 -12.72
N GLY A 583 24.63 27.37 -12.12
CA GLY A 583 23.83 26.19 -12.40
C GLY A 583 23.43 26.08 -13.88
N HIS A 584 23.09 27.22 -14.52
CA HIS A 584 22.79 27.31 -15.95
C HIS A 584 23.96 26.81 -16.80
N LYS A 585 25.20 27.26 -16.51
CA LYS A 585 26.40 26.76 -17.20
C LYS A 585 26.66 25.29 -16.98
N LEU A 586 26.44 24.83 -15.73
CA LEU A 586 26.71 23.46 -15.35
C LEU A 586 25.81 22.43 -16.07
N ILE A 587 24.58 22.78 -16.46
CA ILE A 587 23.72 21.84 -17.19
C ILE A 587 24.07 21.74 -18.69
N GLY A 588 24.80 22.74 -19.22
CA GLY A 588 25.18 22.84 -20.63
C GLY A 588 26.28 21.86 -21.04
N THR A 589 26.56 21.82 -22.34
CA THR A 589 27.60 20.95 -22.93
C THR A 589 28.96 21.61 -22.97
N SER A 590 29.02 22.94 -22.88
CA SER A 590 30.27 23.72 -22.93
C SER A 590 30.87 23.91 -21.54
N GLY A 591 31.64 22.90 -21.08
CA GLY A 591 32.31 22.95 -19.75
C GLY A 591 31.36 22.67 -18.58
N GLY A 592 30.19 22.09 -18.83
CA GLY A 592 29.25 21.59 -17.83
C GLY A 592 29.14 20.06 -17.82
N PHE A 593 28.15 19.53 -17.10
CA PHE A 593 27.86 18.10 -17.00
C PHE A 593 27.06 17.55 -18.18
N ALA A 594 26.72 18.37 -19.17
CA ALA A 594 25.91 17.96 -20.32
C ALA A 594 24.54 17.34 -19.96
N CYS A 595 23.91 17.79 -18.89
CA CYS A 595 22.60 17.29 -18.46
C CYS A 595 21.54 17.39 -19.55
N ILE A 596 21.62 18.45 -20.39
CA ILE A 596 20.71 18.67 -21.52
C ILE A 596 20.84 17.63 -22.64
N SER A 597 21.86 16.78 -22.63
CA SER A 597 21.94 15.66 -23.55
C SER A 597 20.75 14.71 -23.36
N CYS A 598 20.34 14.45 -22.10
CA CYS A 598 19.26 13.54 -21.77
C CYS A 598 18.00 14.23 -21.24
N HIS A 599 18.15 15.43 -20.63
CA HIS A 599 17.05 16.17 -19.98
C HIS A 599 16.59 17.36 -20.83
N SER A 600 15.28 17.48 -21.00
CA SER A 600 14.68 18.72 -21.50
C SER A 600 14.62 19.79 -20.42
N VAL A 601 14.57 21.06 -20.83
CA VAL A 601 14.44 22.24 -19.97
C VAL A 601 13.30 23.12 -20.52
N GLY A 602 12.13 23.03 -19.87
CA GLY A 602 10.92 23.65 -20.41
C GLY A 602 10.62 23.13 -21.83
N ASP A 603 10.48 24.02 -22.79
CA ASP A 603 10.23 23.69 -24.21
C ASP A 603 11.51 23.32 -24.98
N PHE A 604 12.68 23.44 -24.35
CA PHE A 604 13.94 23.03 -24.95
C PHE A 604 14.11 21.50 -24.77
N GLY A 605 14.04 20.78 -25.90
CA GLY A 605 14.17 19.32 -25.92
C GLY A 605 15.58 18.84 -25.59
N ALA A 606 15.70 17.61 -25.09
CA ALA A 606 16.99 16.92 -24.92
C ALA A 606 17.74 16.86 -26.27
N THR A 607 19.06 17.11 -26.24
CA THR A 607 19.86 17.21 -27.46
C THR A 607 20.36 15.87 -27.98
N GLN A 608 20.49 14.87 -27.09
CA GLN A 608 21.01 13.55 -27.45
C GLN A 608 20.44 12.51 -26.48
N VAL A 609 19.46 11.75 -26.94
CA VAL A 609 18.83 10.71 -26.12
C VAL A 609 19.44 9.35 -26.46
N PHE A 610 20.03 8.68 -25.48
CA PHE A 610 20.67 7.37 -25.69
C PHE A 610 19.68 6.20 -25.57
N GLU A 611 19.11 5.98 -24.38
CA GLU A 611 18.17 4.88 -24.13
C GLU A 611 16.75 5.39 -23.86
N ALA A 612 16.64 6.39 -23.01
CA ALA A 612 15.38 7.02 -22.68
C ALA A 612 15.60 8.51 -22.34
N PRO A 613 14.66 9.40 -22.68
CA PRO A 613 14.76 10.80 -22.29
C PRO A 613 14.70 10.92 -20.77
N GLY A 614 15.49 11.85 -20.22
CA GLY A 614 15.42 12.24 -18.82
C GLY A 614 14.13 13.04 -18.54
N ILE A 615 13.82 13.22 -17.27
CA ILE A 615 12.69 14.04 -16.86
C ILE A 615 12.98 15.50 -17.18
N ASN A 616 11.98 16.27 -17.64
CA ASN A 616 12.11 17.69 -17.85
C ASN A 616 12.49 18.43 -16.56
N LEU A 617 13.64 19.09 -16.55
CA LEU A 617 14.20 19.74 -15.37
C LEU A 617 13.33 20.89 -14.85
N ALA A 618 12.54 21.55 -15.70
CA ALA A 618 11.64 22.63 -15.30
C ALA A 618 10.59 22.20 -14.27
N HIS A 619 10.25 20.92 -14.22
CA HIS A 619 9.29 20.37 -13.25
C HIS A 619 9.94 19.76 -12.01
N SER A 620 11.27 19.79 -11.90
CA SER A 620 11.96 19.07 -10.81
C SER A 620 11.77 19.75 -9.46
N PHE A 621 11.79 21.09 -9.42
CA PHE A 621 11.65 21.83 -8.16
C PHE A 621 10.27 21.66 -7.52
N GLU A 622 9.19 21.73 -8.28
CA GLU A 622 7.84 21.58 -7.74
C GLU A 622 7.55 20.16 -7.22
N ARG A 623 8.34 19.18 -7.70
CA ARG A 623 8.12 17.76 -7.46
C ARG A 623 9.01 17.17 -6.38
N LEU A 624 10.30 17.56 -6.36
CA LEU A 624 11.30 16.86 -5.56
C LEU A 624 11.56 17.50 -4.20
N GLN A 625 11.74 16.67 -3.20
CA GLN A 625 12.31 17.07 -1.93
C GLN A 625 13.79 17.46 -2.13
N PRO A 626 14.26 18.60 -1.58
CA PRO A 626 15.65 19.06 -1.73
C PRO A 626 16.69 18.03 -1.25
N ASP A 627 16.39 17.32 -0.17
CA ASP A 627 17.26 16.28 0.37
C ASP A 627 17.39 15.08 -0.56
N PHE A 628 16.30 14.62 -1.14
CA PHE A 628 16.34 13.56 -2.16
C PHE A 628 17.15 14.00 -3.38
N TYR A 629 16.93 15.22 -3.87
CA TYR A 629 17.65 15.75 -5.02
C TYR A 629 19.17 15.75 -4.79
N ARG A 630 19.65 16.20 -3.60
CA ARG A 630 21.09 16.19 -3.26
C ARG A 630 21.67 14.79 -3.30
N ARG A 631 20.99 13.82 -2.69
CA ARG A 631 21.44 12.42 -2.65
C ARG A 631 21.40 11.79 -4.06
N TRP A 632 20.37 12.09 -4.83
CA TRP A 632 20.22 11.61 -6.19
C TRP A 632 21.37 12.08 -7.10
N LEU A 633 21.69 13.36 -7.08
CA LEU A 633 22.80 13.88 -7.89
C LEU A 633 24.17 13.30 -7.46
N ARG A 634 24.34 13.07 -6.17
CA ARG A 634 25.61 12.53 -5.66
C ARG A 634 25.84 11.08 -6.12
N ASN A 635 24.81 10.23 -6.02
CA ASN A 635 24.91 8.84 -6.44
C ASN A 635 23.51 8.27 -6.79
N PRO A 636 23.06 8.40 -8.07
CA PRO A 636 21.73 7.93 -8.48
C PRO A 636 21.53 6.42 -8.27
N VAL A 637 22.55 5.61 -8.57
CA VAL A 637 22.49 4.15 -8.52
C VAL A 637 22.33 3.64 -7.08
N SER A 638 22.80 4.40 -6.08
CA SER A 638 22.60 4.03 -4.67
C SER A 638 21.13 4.13 -4.21
N LEU A 639 20.32 4.91 -4.93
CA LEU A 639 18.89 5.09 -4.64
C LEU A 639 18.00 4.25 -5.56
N ASP A 640 18.40 4.08 -6.81
CA ASP A 640 17.72 3.26 -7.81
C ASP A 640 18.79 2.52 -8.64
N PRO A 641 19.03 1.24 -8.37
CA PRO A 641 20.04 0.44 -9.07
C PRO A 641 19.82 0.39 -10.59
N ASN A 642 18.60 0.62 -11.06
CA ASN A 642 18.26 0.64 -12.48
C ASN A 642 18.43 2.02 -13.12
N SER A 643 18.93 3.01 -12.37
CA SER A 643 19.14 4.36 -12.89
C SER A 643 20.16 4.38 -14.03
N LYS A 644 19.78 5.03 -15.14
CA LYS A 644 20.68 5.30 -16.28
C LYS A 644 21.42 6.63 -16.12
N MET A 645 21.10 7.41 -15.10
CA MET A 645 21.79 8.66 -14.80
C MET A 645 23.17 8.38 -14.22
N PRO A 646 24.26 8.92 -14.81
CA PRO A 646 25.60 8.72 -14.30
C PRO A 646 25.84 9.46 -12.97
N ALA A 647 26.81 9.00 -12.19
CA ALA A 647 27.35 9.75 -11.06
C ALA A 647 28.34 10.80 -11.55
N TYR A 648 28.17 12.04 -11.09
CA TYR A 648 29.02 13.18 -11.46
C TYR A 648 30.00 13.61 -10.35
N PHE A 649 29.95 12.92 -9.22
CA PHE A 649 30.77 13.21 -8.04
C PHE A 649 31.50 11.95 -7.61
N ASP A 650 32.76 12.12 -7.15
CA ASP A 650 33.55 11.01 -6.63
C ASP A 650 33.10 10.56 -5.24
N GLU A 651 33.79 9.59 -4.65
CA GLU A 651 33.48 9.05 -3.32
C GLU A 651 33.58 10.11 -2.22
N GLU A 652 34.51 11.06 -2.34
CA GLU A 652 34.69 12.21 -1.45
C GLU A 652 33.63 13.29 -1.67
N GLY A 653 32.82 13.16 -2.73
CA GLY A 653 31.76 14.10 -3.11
C GLY A 653 32.31 15.32 -3.85
N LYS A 654 33.49 15.24 -4.47
CA LYS A 654 34.05 16.31 -5.31
C LYS A 654 33.52 16.19 -6.73
N SER A 655 33.36 17.35 -7.37
CA SER A 655 33.01 17.45 -8.78
C SER A 655 34.22 17.23 -9.69
N ALA A 656 34.01 16.54 -10.82
CA ALA A 656 35.04 16.45 -11.86
C ALA A 656 35.38 17.81 -12.52
N LEU A 657 34.52 18.82 -12.37
CA LEU A 657 34.72 20.17 -12.89
C LEU A 657 35.45 21.05 -11.85
N ALA A 658 36.77 20.83 -11.69
CA ALA A 658 37.59 21.51 -10.69
C ALA A 658 37.62 23.03 -10.84
N ASP A 659 37.48 23.54 -12.06
CA ASP A 659 37.47 24.99 -12.35
C ASP A 659 36.14 25.69 -11.99
N VAL A 660 35.11 24.94 -11.67
CA VAL A 660 33.80 25.47 -11.27
C VAL A 660 33.62 25.26 -9.77
N LEU A 661 33.47 26.34 -9.02
CA LEU A 661 33.28 26.31 -7.55
C LEU A 661 34.38 25.48 -6.83
N GLU A 662 35.60 25.47 -7.37
CA GLU A 662 36.77 24.74 -6.81
C GLU A 662 36.54 23.22 -6.70
N GLY A 663 35.66 22.67 -7.53
CA GLY A 663 35.27 21.26 -7.49
C GLY A 663 34.46 20.86 -6.24
N ASP A 664 33.97 21.84 -5.45
CA ASP A 664 33.14 21.58 -4.27
C ASP A 664 31.78 21.02 -4.68
N GLY A 665 31.58 19.72 -4.46
CA GLY A 665 30.35 19.01 -4.87
C GLY A 665 29.08 19.57 -4.22
N PRO A 666 29.01 19.79 -2.91
CA PRO A 666 27.87 20.41 -2.24
C PRO A 666 27.48 21.76 -2.85
N LYS A 667 28.46 22.65 -3.12
CA LYS A 667 28.20 23.95 -3.75
C LYS A 667 27.72 23.78 -5.22
N THR A 668 28.32 22.83 -5.93
CA THR A 668 27.93 22.51 -7.31
C THR A 668 26.49 21.97 -7.39
N ILE A 669 26.12 21.05 -6.51
CA ILE A 669 24.74 20.53 -6.40
C ILE A 669 23.77 21.64 -6.03
N ARG A 670 24.18 22.55 -5.14
CA ARG A 670 23.37 23.72 -4.78
C ARG A 670 23.19 24.67 -5.98
N ALA A 671 24.22 24.97 -6.73
CA ALA A 671 24.12 25.82 -7.93
C ALA A 671 23.15 25.25 -8.96
N LEU A 672 23.24 23.95 -9.22
CA LEU A 672 22.28 23.24 -10.08
C LEU A 672 20.84 23.35 -9.54
N TRP A 673 20.66 23.22 -8.22
CA TRP A 673 19.33 23.35 -7.60
C TRP A 673 18.77 24.75 -7.72
N GLU A 674 19.58 25.80 -7.50
CA GLU A 674 19.13 27.19 -7.65
C GLU A 674 18.67 27.51 -9.08
N TYR A 675 19.32 26.92 -10.09
CA TYR A 675 18.85 27.02 -11.47
C TYR A 675 17.52 26.28 -11.67
N ILE A 676 17.38 25.06 -11.17
CA ILE A 676 16.16 24.24 -11.25
C ILE A 676 14.98 24.93 -10.52
N ARG A 677 15.23 25.68 -9.45
CA ARG A 677 14.20 26.46 -8.73
C ARG A 677 13.55 27.56 -9.59
N LEU A 678 14.17 27.96 -10.68
CA LEU A 678 13.57 28.89 -11.63
C LEU A 678 12.34 28.27 -12.35
N GLY A 679 12.20 26.95 -12.38
CA GLY A 679 11.05 26.23 -12.95
C GLY A 679 10.78 26.64 -14.40
N SER A 680 9.57 27.06 -14.70
CA SER A 680 9.19 27.52 -16.05
C SER A 680 9.92 28.78 -16.53
N LYS A 681 10.64 29.48 -15.63
CA LYS A 681 11.45 30.67 -15.94
C LYS A 681 12.92 30.33 -16.22
N MET A 682 13.28 29.07 -16.30
CA MET A 682 14.64 28.62 -16.60
C MET A 682 15.08 29.18 -17.95
N PRO A 683 16.21 29.91 -18.02
CA PRO A 683 16.80 30.33 -19.32
C PRO A 683 17.10 29.09 -20.16
N LYS A 684 17.06 29.28 -21.51
CA LYS A 684 17.47 28.23 -22.43
C LYS A 684 18.94 27.87 -22.18
N PRO A 685 19.30 26.58 -22.08
CA PRO A 685 20.68 26.13 -21.93
C PRO A 685 21.57 26.58 -23.12
N GLU A 686 22.85 26.83 -22.84
CA GLU A 686 23.89 27.14 -23.84
C GLU A 686 24.57 25.88 -24.39
#